data_18ba0e54fab8bbbfbcfe1afd6634dd99
#
_entry.id   18ba0e54fab8bbbfbcfe1afd6634dd99
#
_cell.length_a   1.000
_cell.length_b   1.000
_cell.length_c   1.000
_cell.angle_alpha   90.00
_cell.angle_beta   90.00
_cell.angle_gamma   90.00
#
_symmetry.space_group_name_H-M   'P 1'
#
loop_
_entity.id
_entity.type
_entity.pdbx_description
1 polymer ?
#
loop_
_entity_poly.entity_id
_entity_poly.type
_entity_poly.pdbx_seq_one_letter_code
_entity_poly.pdbx_strand_id
1 'polypeptide(L)'
;MNLLNEHSTIPRLLRNVVEHIHPESTTFLSHHTKDGWEEISYKQVLDKADAISSYFLDLDIEKGDRLALIIENCPEYVYYDQALQQLGAVNVSIYPTLSETEIAYILNDAGAKMILVGNPFLFKKILKIANNCPKLIRIIPVFDGYEKHVDGQSINAGVLSLAELIAEGEQTLAVHKKELAVVRNEVKPSDLSSLIYTSGTTGTPKGVMLTHGNFVENVRVCLEQIPVIDEHETFLSFLPLSHVFERTATYHICIAKGCKIAFAQSLELLAKNMGEVKPTVMSCVPRLLERIHDKAMKNGTSAGGLKSKIFLWALEVGKTYREVQESGKKPGLVLSLQQKLAEKLVFSKIKEKTGGRLKFMISGGAALPKNVGEFFGNLGIKILEGFGLTETSPVMAVTEYHRQVYGTVGRVIPGIEVGIQDVESKQFIAIQTHDSFNEAFECGEGEVVVRGHCVMKGYWNKVEETAQVLDKDGWFHTGDVGRFFKGNLQITDRIKNMLVNAYGKNIYPTPVENTYLKSPKIEQVFLIGDKQEYITAILVPSRESLQDEFKLSDDFFNAPETFITDEKMINWVDEDIKHLSNELAKFERIKHFKLKRNPFTIEDGEITPTLKAKRKVIEQKYADAISSMYTEDES
;
A
#
# COMPACT_ATOMS: atom_id res chain seq x y z
N MET A 1 5.75 -28.85 4.40
CA MET A 1 6.03 -28.75 5.83
C MET A 1 5.55 -27.38 6.31
N ASN A 2 4.69 -27.29 7.31
CA ASN A 2 4.24 -25.98 7.80
C ASN A 2 5.34 -25.43 8.72
N LEU A 3 6.22 -24.57 8.19
CA LEU A 3 7.32 -23.96 8.95
C LEU A 3 6.86 -22.78 9.81
N LEU A 4 5.59 -22.38 9.66
CA LEU A 4 4.96 -21.30 10.40
C LEU A 4 4.11 -21.87 11.54
N ASN A 5 4.42 -21.50 12.77
CA ASN A 5 3.67 -21.85 13.96
C ASN A 5 3.62 -20.67 14.94
N GLU A 6 2.87 -20.78 16.00
CA GLU A 6 2.67 -19.75 17.03
C GLU A 6 3.96 -19.29 17.75
N HIS A 7 5.04 -20.06 17.64
CA HIS A 7 6.35 -19.72 18.21
C HIS A 7 7.30 -19.11 17.19
N SER A 8 6.88 -18.96 15.94
CA SER A 8 7.73 -18.39 14.88
C SER A 8 7.96 -16.90 15.07
N THR A 9 9.16 -16.45 14.74
CA THR A 9 9.55 -15.04 14.74
C THR A 9 10.19 -14.68 13.40
N ILE A 10 10.22 -13.41 13.03
CA ILE A 10 10.77 -12.97 11.74
C ILE A 10 12.18 -13.52 11.46
N PRO A 11 13.15 -13.45 12.39
CA PRO A 11 14.49 -14.00 12.13
C PRO A 11 14.51 -15.53 11.91
N ARG A 12 13.54 -16.26 12.41
CA ARG A 12 13.41 -17.70 12.17
C ARG A 12 12.86 -18.02 10.79
N LEU A 13 12.01 -17.15 10.20
CA LEU A 13 11.42 -17.39 8.88
C LEU A 13 12.51 -17.58 7.82
N LEU A 14 13.42 -16.63 7.71
CA LEU A 14 14.49 -16.68 6.72
C LEU A 14 15.40 -17.89 6.90
N ARG A 15 15.77 -18.23 8.16
CA ARG A 15 16.60 -19.38 8.45
C ARG A 15 15.92 -20.70 8.11
N ASN A 16 14.63 -20.83 8.44
CA ASN A 16 13.86 -22.01 8.11
C ASN A 16 13.84 -22.29 6.59
N VAL A 17 13.83 -21.23 5.76
CA VAL A 17 13.89 -21.39 4.30
C VAL A 17 15.23 -22.03 3.88
N VAL A 18 16.37 -21.53 4.40
CA VAL A 18 17.69 -22.06 4.07
C VAL A 18 17.89 -23.48 4.62
N GLU A 19 17.37 -23.77 5.79
CA GLU A 19 17.52 -25.06 6.45
C GLU A 19 16.60 -26.16 5.87
N HIS A 20 15.44 -25.79 5.32
CA HIS A 20 14.39 -26.77 5.03
C HIS A 20 13.77 -26.69 3.62
N ILE A 21 13.93 -25.57 2.90
CA ILE A 21 13.26 -25.37 1.60
C ILE A 21 14.28 -25.34 0.46
N HIS A 22 15.31 -24.49 0.58
CA HIS A 22 16.20 -24.20 -0.52
C HIS A 22 17.67 -24.58 -0.27
N PRO A 23 18.39 -24.97 -1.33
CA PRO A 23 19.85 -24.94 -1.31
C PRO A 23 20.37 -23.53 -1.01
N GLU A 24 21.51 -23.44 -0.35
CA GLU A 24 22.15 -22.17 0.03
C GLU A 24 22.36 -21.18 -1.14
N SER A 25 22.54 -21.71 -2.35
CA SER A 25 22.77 -20.95 -3.58
C SER A 25 21.48 -20.40 -4.23
N THR A 26 20.29 -20.74 -3.73
CA THR A 26 19.03 -20.27 -4.33
C THR A 26 18.92 -18.76 -4.21
N THR A 27 18.56 -18.10 -5.33
CA THR A 27 18.37 -16.65 -5.39
C THR A 27 17.20 -16.21 -4.51
N PHE A 28 17.46 -15.29 -3.61
CA PHE A 28 16.45 -14.61 -2.81
C PHE A 28 16.14 -13.22 -3.33
N LEU A 29 17.17 -12.39 -3.49
CA LEU A 29 17.01 -11.00 -3.92
C LEU A 29 17.58 -10.80 -5.32
N SER A 30 17.00 -9.86 -6.04
CA SER A 30 17.52 -9.38 -7.30
C SER A 30 17.35 -7.88 -7.38
N HIS A 31 18.39 -7.15 -7.77
CA HIS A 31 18.35 -5.71 -7.95
C HIS A 31 19.13 -5.31 -9.20
N HIS A 32 18.84 -4.14 -9.72
CA HIS A 32 19.47 -3.68 -10.95
C HIS A 32 20.69 -2.79 -10.63
N THR A 33 21.84 -3.20 -11.12
CA THR A 33 23.11 -2.45 -11.05
C THR A 33 23.42 -1.82 -12.42
N LYS A 34 24.60 -1.20 -12.55
CA LYS A 34 25.09 -0.67 -13.84
C LYS A 34 25.30 -1.79 -14.87
N ASP A 35 25.61 -2.99 -14.41
CA ASP A 35 25.92 -4.16 -15.23
C ASP A 35 24.69 -5.06 -15.51
N GLY A 36 23.52 -4.66 -15.04
CA GLY A 36 22.26 -5.40 -15.19
C GLY A 36 21.70 -5.92 -13.87
N TRP A 37 20.84 -6.96 -13.96
CA TRP A 37 20.25 -7.58 -12.78
C TRP A 37 21.27 -8.45 -12.05
N GLU A 38 21.59 -8.09 -10.82
CA GLU A 38 22.41 -8.88 -9.90
C GLU A 38 21.50 -9.74 -9.00
N GLU A 39 21.91 -10.99 -8.77
CA GLU A 39 21.19 -11.96 -7.94
C GLU A 39 21.97 -12.26 -6.67
N ILE A 40 21.26 -12.29 -5.54
CA ILE A 40 21.81 -12.51 -4.20
C ILE A 40 21.09 -13.71 -3.60
N SER A 41 21.86 -14.71 -3.15
CA SER A 41 21.28 -15.91 -2.56
C SER A 41 20.77 -15.71 -1.14
N TYR A 42 19.90 -16.62 -0.69
CA TYR A 42 19.44 -16.67 0.71
C TYR A 42 20.61 -16.72 1.70
N LYS A 43 21.64 -17.53 1.38
CA LYS A 43 22.83 -17.65 2.22
C LYS A 43 23.59 -16.34 2.33
N GLN A 44 23.83 -15.67 1.20
CA GLN A 44 24.52 -14.37 1.20
C GLN A 44 23.79 -13.32 2.05
N VAL A 45 22.46 -13.33 2.03
CA VAL A 45 21.65 -12.43 2.90
C VAL A 45 21.86 -12.78 4.37
N LEU A 46 21.83 -14.08 4.73
CA LEU A 46 22.07 -14.51 6.10
C LEU A 46 23.49 -14.19 6.57
N ASP A 47 24.51 -14.42 5.75
CA ASP A 47 25.90 -14.15 6.09
C ASP A 47 26.11 -12.65 6.39
N LYS A 48 25.55 -11.77 5.53
CA LYS A 48 25.61 -10.32 5.76
C LYS A 48 24.83 -9.89 7.00
N ALA A 49 23.64 -10.45 7.23
CA ALA A 49 22.86 -10.17 8.43
C ALA A 49 23.59 -10.63 9.70
N ASP A 50 24.26 -11.80 9.68
CA ASP A 50 25.02 -12.32 10.80
C ASP A 50 26.24 -11.43 11.09
N ALA A 51 26.96 -10.95 10.06
CA ALA A 51 28.08 -10.01 10.21
C ALA A 51 27.60 -8.68 10.83
N ILE A 52 26.52 -8.08 10.30
CA ILE A 52 25.94 -6.85 10.87
C ILE A 52 25.52 -7.05 12.33
N SER A 53 24.89 -8.19 12.65
CA SER A 53 24.50 -8.51 14.03
C SER A 53 25.70 -8.66 14.95
N SER A 54 26.81 -9.25 14.47
CA SER A 54 28.06 -9.35 15.22
C SER A 54 28.62 -7.98 15.59
N TYR A 55 28.65 -7.05 14.63
CA TYR A 55 29.05 -5.67 14.90
C TYR A 55 28.13 -4.96 15.90
N PHE A 56 26.82 -5.21 15.83
CA PHE A 56 25.86 -4.63 16.77
C PHE A 56 26.08 -5.14 18.21
N LEU A 57 26.49 -6.40 18.39
CA LEU A 57 26.86 -6.93 19.71
C LEU A 57 28.09 -6.21 20.26
N ASP A 58 29.10 -5.90 19.43
CA ASP A 58 30.29 -5.09 19.85
C ASP A 58 29.88 -3.66 20.28
N LEU A 59 28.74 -3.17 19.91
CA LEU A 59 28.20 -1.85 20.32
C LEU A 59 27.13 -1.93 21.42
N ASP A 60 27.04 -3.05 22.12
CA ASP A 60 26.05 -3.27 23.17
C ASP A 60 24.60 -2.97 22.74
N ILE A 61 24.27 -3.36 21.49
CA ILE A 61 22.87 -3.29 21.04
C ILE A 61 22.11 -4.45 21.64
N GLU A 62 21.09 -4.08 22.41
CA GLU A 62 20.28 -5.02 23.17
C GLU A 62 18.88 -5.17 22.60
N LYS A 63 18.21 -6.24 23.05
CA LYS A 63 16.79 -6.47 22.77
C LYS A 63 15.95 -5.26 23.16
N GLY A 64 15.10 -4.83 22.24
CA GLY A 64 14.22 -3.66 22.42
C GLY A 64 14.86 -2.32 22.03
N ASP A 65 16.14 -2.27 21.67
CA ASP A 65 16.76 -1.07 21.11
C ASP A 65 16.17 -0.73 19.75
N ARG A 66 15.99 0.55 19.46
CA ARG A 66 15.39 1.02 18.19
C ARG A 66 16.51 1.42 17.24
N LEU A 67 16.46 0.80 16.05
CA LEU A 67 17.38 1.07 14.96
C LEU A 67 16.60 1.54 13.75
N ALA A 68 16.94 2.73 13.24
CA ALA A 68 16.18 3.38 12.18
C ALA A 68 16.71 3.04 10.78
N LEU A 69 15.83 3.13 9.78
CA LEU A 69 16.15 3.01 8.37
C LEU A 69 15.44 4.12 7.59
N ILE A 70 16.18 4.83 6.75
CA ILE A 70 15.67 5.79 5.77
C ILE A 70 16.30 5.50 4.42
N ILE A 71 15.68 4.60 3.66
CA ILE A 71 16.26 4.00 2.45
C ILE A 71 15.14 3.49 1.53
N GLU A 72 15.36 3.53 0.22
CA GLU A 72 14.52 2.91 -0.78
C GLU A 72 14.67 1.38 -0.75
N ASN A 73 13.79 0.67 -1.50
CA ASN A 73 13.85 -0.78 -1.58
C ASN A 73 15.16 -1.26 -2.23
N CYS A 74 15.96 -1.98 -1.48
CA CYS A 74 17.24 -2.52 -1.92
C CYS A 74 17.67 -3.69 -1.04
N PRO A 75 18.68 -4.48 -1.43
CA PRO A 75 19.19 -5.59 -0.62
C PRO A 75 19.69 -5.17 0.77
N GLU A 76 20.28 -3.98 0.90
CA GLU A 76 20.82 -3.43 2.14
C GLU A 76 19.74 -3.23 3.21
N TYR A 77 18.51 -2.86 2.78
CA TYR A 77 17.35 -2.83 3.68
C TYR A 77 17.15 -4.20 4.33
N VAL A 78 17.19 -5.26 3.53
CA VAL A 78 16.94 -6.63 4.00
C VAL A 78 18.06 -7.12 4.92
N TYR A 79 19.34 -6.86 4.59
CA TYR A 79 20.46 -7.24 5.44
C TYR A 79 20.36 -6.60 6.82
N TYR A 80 20.13 -5.30 6.84
CA TYR A 80 20.03 -4.53 8.07
C TYR A 80 18.79 -4.91 8.88
N ASP A 81 17.63 -5.07 8.25
CA ASP A 81 16.40 -5.51 8.93
C ASP A 81 16.58 -6.90 9.55
N GLN A 82 17.10 -7.89 8.81
CA GLN A 82 17.32 -9.22 9.36
C GLN A 82 18.35 -9.21 10.50
N ALA A 83 19.37 -8.38 10.40
CA ALA A 83 20.38 -8.25 11.46
C ALA A 83 19.77 -7.73 12.77
N LEU A 84 19.02 -6.64 12.72
CA LEU A 84 18.39 -6.09 13.93
C LEU A 84 17.32 -7.01 14.52
N GLN A 85 16.53 -7.67 13.65
CA GLN A 85 15.50 -8.61 14.10
C GLN A 85 16.10 -9.81 14.85
N GLN A 86 17.29 -10.28 14.47
CA GLN A 86 18.00 -11.38 15.16
C GLN A 86 18.37 -11.05 16.61
N LEU A 87 18.63 -9.79 16.90
CA LEU A 87 18.94 -9.30 18.24
C LEU A 87 17.70 -8.95 19.06
N GLY A 88 16.51 -9.05 18.47
CA GLY A 88 15.29 -8.53 19.06
C GLY A 88 15.25 -7.01 19.17
N ALA A 89 16.09 -6.32 18.38
CA ALA A 89 16.02 -4.88 18.22
C ALA A 89 14.83 -4.49 17.34
N VAL A 90 14.35 -3.27 17.51
CA VAL A 90 13.11 -2.79 16.91
C VAL A 90 13.40 -1.94 15.66
N ASN A 91 12.86 -2.35 14.53
CA ASN A 91 12.96 -1.60 13.28
C ASN A 91 12.12 -0.32 13.33
N VAL A 92 12.74 0.82 13.01
CA VAL A 92 12.07 2.11 12.86
C VAL A 92 12.20 2.55 11.41
N SER A 93 11.27 2.12 10.57
CA SER A 93 11.28 2.48 9.15
C SER A 93 10.73 3.88 8.93
N ILE A 94 11.53 4.74 8.29
CA ILE A 94 11.23 6.15 8.02
C ILE A 94 11.05 6.34 6.50
N TYR A 95 9.98 7.03 6.10
CA TYR A 95 9.77 7.33 4.68
C TYR A 95 10.80 8.35 4.17
N PRO A 96 11.47 8.06 3.03
CA PRO A 96 12.47 8.98 2.44
C PRO A 96 11.93 10.37 2.08
N THR A 97 10.61 10.48 1.89
CA THR A 97 9.93 11.72 1.50
C THR A 97 9.66 12.69 2.64
N LEU A 98 9.87 12.28 3.90
CA LEU A 98 9.61 13.14 5.07
C LEU A 98 10.59 14.32 5.16
N SER A 99 10.14 15.37 5.80
CA SER A 99 10.92 16.57 6.10
C SER A 99 11.97 16.29 7.19
N GLU A 100 13.00 17.15 7.26
CA GLU A 100 14.03 17.09 8.31
C GLU A 100 13.42 17.15 9.72
N THR A 101 12.39 17.96 9.92
CA THR A 101 11.68 18.10 11.21
C THR A 101 10.94 16.83 11.60
N GLU A 102 10.24 16.20 10.65
CA GLU A 102 9.52 14.94 10.90
C GLU A 102 10.48 13.80 11.19
N ILE A 103 11.59 13.73 10.45
CA ILE A 103 12.63 12.71 10.68
C ILE A 103 13.25 12.87 12.08
N ALA A 104 13.62 14.11 12.46
CA ALA A 104 14.16 14.40 13.79
C ALA A 104 13.16 14.04 14.91
N TYR A 105 11.88 14.33 14.70
CA TYR A 105 10.82 13.94 15.63
C TYR A 105 10.77 12.43 15.80
N ILE A 106 10.74 11.66 14.70
CA ILE A 106 10.67 10.18 14.75
C ILE A 106 11.89 9.59 15.47
N LEU A 107 13.09 10.05 15.13
CA LEU A 107 14.33 9.58 15.76
C LEU A 107 14.33 9.83 17.27
N ASN A 108 13.86 10.97 17.70
CA ASN A 108 13.81 11.35 19.12
C ASN A 108 12.68 10.62 19.87
N ASP A 109 11.48 10.54 19.31
CA ASP A 109 10.33 9.85 19.91
C ASP A 109 10.60 8.34 20.05
N ALA A 110 11.13 7.71 19.01
CA ALA A 110 11.58 6.32 19.07
C ALA A 110 12.81 6.15 19.98
N GLY A 111 13.61 7.19 20.17
CA GLY A 111 14.92 7.11 20.82
C GLY A 111 15.86 6.19 20.05
N ALA A 112 15.94 6.37 18.73
CA ALA A 112 16.75 5.54 17.85
C ALA A 112 18.25 5.70 18.14
N LYS A 113 18.95 4.56 18.29
CA LYS A 113 20.41 4.53 18.53
C LYS A 113 21.20 4.66 17.22
N MET A 114 20.70 4.11 16.12
CA MET A 114 21.36 4.10 14.82
C MET A 114 20.39 4.42 13.69
N ILE A 115 20.94 4.85 12.54
CA ILE A 115 20.16 5.05 11.33
C ILE A 115 20.93 4.60 10.07
N LEU A 116 20.33 3.69 9.29
CA LEU A 116 20.76 3.32 7.95
C LEU A 116 20.22 4.35 6.94
N VAL A 117 21.09 4.82 6.03
CA VAL A 117 20.76 5.92 5.10
C VAL A 117 21.06 5.56 3.66
N GLY A 118 20.04 5.60 2.78
CA GLY A 118 20.06 5.03 1.44
C GLY A 118 20.86 5.81 0.39
N ASN A 119 20.94 7.13 0.49
CA ASN A 119 21.56 7.94 -0.57
C ASN A 119 22.14 9.27 -0.04
N PRO A 120 23.00 9.97 -0.85
CA PRO A 120 23.64 11.21 -0.42
C PRO A 120 22.66 12.36 -0.09
N PHE A 121 21.49 12.39 -0.71
CA PHE A 121 20.49 13.43 -0.43
C PHE A 121 19.89 13.23 0.97
N LEU A 122 19.47 12.02 1.30
CA LEU A 122 18.97 11.67 2.63
C LEU A 122 20.05 11.82 3.69
N PHE A 123 21.29 11.43 3.36
CA PHE A 123 22.42 11.56 4.27
C PHE A 123 22.67 13.02 4.69
N LYS A 124 22.61 13.96 3.74
CA LYS A 124 22.71 15.40 4.06
C LYS A 124 21.58 15.88 4.98
N LYS A 125 20.34 15.38 4.80
CA LYS A 125 19.25 15.67 5.73
C LYS A 125 19.56 15.18 7.15
N ILE A 126 20.08 13.93 7.27
CA ILE A 126 20.40 13.34 8.57
C ILE A 126 21.55 14.10 9.25
N LEU A 127 22.60 14.46 8.52
CA LEU A 127 23.73 15.22 9.09
C LEU A 127 23.26 16.55 9.72
N LYS A 128 22.33 17.25 9.09
CA LYS A 128 21.80 18.53 9.63
C LYS A 128 21.06 18.39 10.96
N ILE A 129 20.41 17.24 11.19
CA ILE A 129 19.58 17.00 12.37
C ILE A 129 20.25 16.11 13.41
N ALA A 130 21.40 15.50 13.10
CA ALA A 130 22.05 14.52 13.94
C ALA A 130 22.34 15.04 15.37
N ASN A 131 22.82 16.28 15.49
CA ASN A 131 23.11 16.88 16.77
C ASN A 131 21.84 17.20 17.60
N ASN A 132 20.66 17.19 16.97
CA ASN A 132 19.37 17.32 17.64
C ASN A 132 18.79 15.95 18.06
N CYS A 133 19.50 14.86 17.79
CA CYS A 133 19.09 13.48 18.11
C CYS A 133 20.09 12.86 19.10
N PRO A 134 20.01 13.18 20.41
CA PRO A 134 21.06 12.87 21.39
C PRO A 134 21.27 11.38 21.65
N LYS A 135 20.31 10.52 21.30
CA LYS A 135 20.46 9.05 21.40
C LYS A 135 21.09 8.40 20.17
N LEU A 136 21.26 9.16 19.08
CA LEU A 136 21.85 8.64 17.86
C LEU A 136 23.37 8.52 18.01
N ILE A 137 23.87 7.29 18.06
CA ILE A 137 25.29 6.98 18.22
C ILE A 137 25.99 6.66 16.90
N ARG A 138 25.23 6.23 15.86
CA ARG A 138 25.80 5.82 14.58
C ARG A 138 24.89 6.19 13.40
N ILE A 139 25.50 6.74 12.34
CA ILE A 139 24.88 6.97 11.03
C ILE A 139 25.55 6.06 10.02
N ILE A 140 24.79 5.28 9.28
CA ILE A 140 25.29 4.19 8.42
C ILE A 140 24.87 4.45 6.98
N PRO A 141 25.67 5.14 6.14
CA PRO A 141 25.43 5.27 4.71
C PRO A 141 25.64 3.94 3.97
N VAL A 142 24.83 3.68 2.92
CA VAL A 142 24.97 2.49 2.06
C VAL A 142 25.70 2.80 0.74
N PHE A 143 26.30 3.95 0.60
CA PHE A 143 26.97 4.43 -0.61
C PHE A 143 28.37 4.92 -0.33
N ASP A 144 29.24 4.86 -1.35
CA ASP A 144 30.64 5.26 -1.26
C ASP A 144 30.83 6.78 -1.29
N GLY A 145 31.95 7.25 -0.75
CA GLY A 145 32.36 8.65 -0.79
C GLY A 145 31.55 9.56 0.13
N TYR A 146 30.99 8.99 1.18
CA TYR A 146 30.23 9.71 2.22
C TYR A 146 31.14 10.65 3.05
N GLU A 147 32.45 10.37 3.15
CA GLU A 147 33.46 11.08 3.97
C GLU A 147 33.50 12.57 3.60
N LYS A 148 33.46 12.88 2.31
CA LYS A 148 33.44 14.29 1.80
C LYS A 148 32.22 15.09 2.23
N HIS A 149 31.18 14.43 2.74
CA HIS A 149 30.01 15.10 3.31
C HIS A 149 30.14 15.30 4.83
N VAL A 150 31.04 14.60 5.47
CA VAL A 150 31.30 14.67 6.91
C VAL A 150 32.46 15.62 7.23
N ASP A 151 33.40 15.77 6.30
CA ASP A 151 34.57 16.63 6.47
C ASP A 151 34.18 18.05 6.91
N GLY A 152 34.82 18.51 8.00
CA GLY A 152 34.57 19.82 8.58
C GLY A 152 33.26 19.98 9.37
N GLN A 153 32.46 18.92 9.54
CA GLN A 153 31.27 18.94 10.36
C GLN A 153 31.53 18.40 11.76
N SER A 154 31.02 19.06 12.79
CA SER A 154 30.99 18.55 14.17
C SER A 154 29.70 17.77 14.38
N ILE A 155 29.78 16.43 14.35
CA ILE A 155 28.65 15.54 14.51
C ILE A 155 28.90 14.65 15.72
N ASN A 156 27.90 14.56 16.62
CA ASN A 156 28.00 13.77 17.84
C ASN A 156 27.92 12.24 17.60
N ALA A 157 27.31 11.81 16.49
CA ALA A 157 27.21 10.41 16.11
C ALA A 157 28.41 9.99 15.23
N GLY A 158 28.94 8.80 15.45
CA GLY A 158 29.95 8.22 14.54
C GLY A 158 29.33 7.90 13.18
N VAL A 159 30.11 8.03 12.12
CA VAL A 159 29.72 7.66 10.76
C VAL A 159 30.58 6.50 10.27
N LEU A 160 29.96 5.44 9.78
CA LEU A 160 30.61 4.25 9.24
C LEU A 160 29.71 3.68 8.16
N SER A 161 30.23 3.40 6.96
CA SER A 161 29.41 2.82 5.89
C SER A 161 28.94 1.41 6.22
N LEU A 162 27.86 0.98 5.57
CA LEU A 162 27.37 -0.40 5.74
C LEU A 162 28.42 -1.44 5.30
N ALA A 163 29.20 -1.12 4.26
CA ALA A 163 30.26 -2.01 3.79
C ALA A 163 31.39 -2.18 4.82
N GLU A 164 31.84 -1.09 5.44
CA GLU A 164 32.83 -1.12 6.53
C GLU A 164 32.28 -1.86 7.75
N LEU A 165 31.02 -1.59 8.14
CA LEU A 165 30.33 -2.25 9.22
C LEU A 165 30.26 -3.78 9.02
N ILE A 166 29.93 -4.23 7.82
CA ILE A 166 29.92 -5.66 7.47
C ILE A 166 31.33 -6.24 7.61
N ALA A 167 32.35 -5.55 7.07
CA ALA A 167 33.73 -6.02 7.13
C ALA A 167 34.25 -6.13 8.57
N GLU A 168 33.92 -5.19 9.46
CA GLU A 168 34.23 -5.28 10.89
C GLU A 168 33.50 -6.44 11.57
N GLY A 169 32.20 -6.60 11.30
CA GLY A 169 31.40 -7.68 11.86
C GLY A 169 31.83 -9.08 11.39
N GLU A 170 32.33 -9.22 10.15
CA GLU A 170 32.89 -10.48 9.65
C GLU A 170 34.13 -10.90 10.46
N GLN A 171 34.95 -9.95 10.94
CA GLN A 171 36.10 -10.23 11.75
C GLN A 171 35.73 -10.74 13.16
N THR A 172 34.64 -10.25 13.73
CA THR A 172 34.21 -10.62 15.09
C THR A 172 33.18 -11.75 15.10
N LEU A 173 32.61 -12.13 13.96
CA LEU A 173 31.50 -13.12 13.83
C LEU A 173 31.88 -14.48 14.46
N ALA A 174 33.14 -14.93 14.34
CA ALA A 174 33.57 -16.20 14.92
C ALA A 174 33.48 -16.18 16.46
N VAL A 175 33.74 -15.03 17.08
CA VAL A 175 33.64 -14.82 18.53
C VAL A 175 32.16 -14.80 18.96
N HIS A 176 31.34 -14.04 18.25
CA HIS A 176 29.91 -13.83 18.61
C HIS A 176 28.98 -14.94 18.14
N LYS A 177 29.40 -15.91 17.34
CA LYS A 177 28.54 -16.94 16.74
C LYS A 177 27.64 -17.66 17.75
N LYS A 178 28.17 -18.01 18.92
CA LYS A 178 27.40 -18.70 19.97
C LYS A 178 26.40 -17.77 20.65
N GLU A 179 26.85 -16.56 20.96
CA GLU A 179 26.05 -15.52 21.60
C GLU A 179 24.88 -15.13 20.67
N LEU A 180 25.15 -14.86 19.40
CA LEU A 180 24.13 -14.54 18.41
C LEU A 180 23.07 -15.65 18.28
N ALA A 181 23.46 -16.91 18.36
CA ALA A 181 22.51 -18.03 18.34
C ALA A 181 21.62 -18.04 19.60
N VAL A 182 22.16 -17.69 20.76
CA VAL A 182 21.40 -17.59 22.03
C VAL A 182 20.42 -16.42 21.94
N VAL A 183 20.90 -15.22 21.67
CA VAL A 183 20.08 -14.00 21.62
C VAL A 183 18.92 -14.16 20.63
N ARG A 184 19.19 -14.68 19.43
CA ARG A 184 18.16 -14.95 18.42
C ARG A 184 17.07 -15.93 18.90
N ASN A 185 17.46 -16.95 19.67
CA ASN A 185 16.51 -17.91 20.23
C ASN A 185 15.67 -17.34 21.39
N GLU A 186 16.13 -16.26 22.02
CA GLU A 186 15.42 -15.53 23.07
C GLU A 186 14.37 -14.56 22.51
N VAL A 187 14.38 -14.27 21.22
CA VAL A 187 13.36 -13.46 20.56
C VAL A 187 12.01 -14.20 20.57
N LYS A 188 10.98 -13.55 21.10
CA LYS A 188 9.63 -14.11 21.28
C LYS A 188 8.63 -13.46 20.35
N PRO A 189 7.55 -14.14 19.98
CA PRO A 189 6.45 -13.56 19.22
C PRO A 189 5.87 -12.27 19.84
N SER A 190 5.87 -12.15 21.17
CA SER A 190 5.36 -10.98 21.90
C SER A 190 6.30 -9.77 21.91
N ASP A 191 7.57 -9.94 21.46
CA ASP A 191 8.53 -8.85 21.40
C ASP A 191 8.21 -7.90 20.27
N LEU A 192 8.55 -6.61 20.44
CA LEU A 192 8.38 -5.64 19.38
C LEU A 192 9.37 -5.93 18.23
N SER A 193 8.84 -5.97 17.04
CA SER A 193 9.60 -6.08 15.79
C SER A 193 9.78 -4.72 15.13
N SER A 194 8.73 -3.88 15.19
CA SER A 194 8.73 -2.62 14.45
C SER A 194 7.93 -1.52 15.12
N LEU A 195 8.43 -0.28 14.94
CA LEU A 195 7.67 0.94 15.10
C LEU A 195 7.47 1.56 13.70
N ILE A 196 6.22 1.58 13.23
CA ILE A 196 5.89 2.19 11.94
C ILE A 196 5.13 3.48 12.21
N TYR A 197 5.72 4.61 11.81
CA TYR A 197 5.13 5.91 12.03
C TYR A 197 4.10 6.25 10.96
N THR A 198 2.88 6.54 11.41
CA THR A 198 1.78 6.96 10.53
C THR A 198 1.47 8.43 10.75
N SER A 199 1.16 9.16 9.68
CA SER A 199 0.68 10.54 9.78
C SER A 199 -0.72 10.52 10.37
N GLY A 200 -0.82 10.75 11.68
CA GLY A 200 -2.10 10.93 12.35
C GLY A 200 -2.84 12.17 11.83
N THR A 201 -4.15 12.18 12.01
CA THR A 201 -5.00 13.35 11.65
C THR A 201 -4.70 14.61 12.47
N THR A 202 -3.92 14.50 13.52
CA THR A 202 -3.46 15.59 14.41
C THR A 202 -2.16 16.23 13.92
N GLY A 203 -1.57 15.75 12.81
CA GLY A 203 -0.34 16.30 12.23
C GLY A 203 0.96 15.71 12.79
N THR A 204 0.99 15.20 14.03
CA THR A 204 2.18 14.58 14.61
C THR A 204 2.18 13.08 14.32
N PRO A 205 3.25 12.51 13.75
CA PRO A 205 3.33 11.08 13.48
C PRO A 205 3.23 10.23 14.76
N LYS A 206 2.52 9.10 14.69
CA LYS A 206 2.37 8.15 15.79
C LYS A 206 3.07 6.83 15.44
N GLY A 207 3.94 6.35 16.33
CA GLY A 207 4.64 5.07 16.17
C GLY A 207 3.74 3.89 16.53
N VAL A 208 3.29 3.13 15.54
CA VAL A 208 2.49 1.91 15.72
C VAL A 208 3.39 0.78 16.19
N MET A 209 3.09 0.18 17.35
CA MET A 209 3.86 -0.92 17.94
C MET A 209 3.41 -2.27 17.39
N LEU A 210 4.23 -2.89 16.54
CA LEU A 210 3.97 -4.21 15.97
C LEU A 210 4.97 -5.24 16.47
N THR A 211 4.47 -6.41 16.87
CA THR A 211 5.28 -7.53 17.39
C THR A 211 5.67 -8.50 16.28
N HIS A 212 6.63 -9.39 16.55
CA HIS A 212 6.92 -10.50 15.64
C HIS A 212 5.68 -11.36 15.40
N GLY A 213 4.90 -11.64 16.45
CA GLY A 213 3.66 -12.43 16.37
C GLY A 213 2.62 -11.77 15.46
N ASN A 214 2.45 -10.44 15.53
CA ASN A 214 1.54 -9.73 14.65
C ASN A 214 1.84 -10.01 13.17
N PHE A 215 3.11 -9.88 12.76
CA PHE A 215 3.52 -10.12 11.38
C PHE A 215 3.44 -11.59 10.99
N VAL A 216 3.98 -12.49 11.80
CA VAL A 216 4.06 -13.92 11.47
C VAL A 216 2.67 -14.55 11.35
N GLU A 217 1.77 -14.25 12.29
CA GLU A 217 0.39 -14.75 12.22
C GLU A 217 -0.36 -14.17 11.03
N ASN A 218 -0.19 -12.86 10.74
CA ASN A 218 -0.81 -12.23 9.59
C ASN A 218 -0.33 -12.87 8.26
N VAL A 219 0.97 -13.14 8.13
CA VAL A 219 1.54 -13.87 6.98
C VAL A 219 0.98 -15.30 6.89
N ARG A 220 0.93 -16.03 8.02
CA ARG A 220 0.43 -17.40 8.05
C ARG A 220 -1.00 -17.50 7.52
N VAL A 221 -1.89 -16.67 8.05
CA VAL A 221 -3.31 -16.71 7.65
C VAL A 221 -3.54 -16.19 6.23
N CYS A 222 -2.76 -15.21 5.77
CA CYS A 222 -2.81 -14.76 4.37
C CYS A 222 -2.37 -15.89 3.40
N LEU A 223 -1.35 -16.65 3.74
CA LEU A 223 -0.90 -17.80 2.94
C LEU A 223 -1.93 -18.94 2.91
N GLU A 224 -2.75 -19.09 3.95
CA GLU A 224 -3.89 -20.02 3.94
C GLU A 224 -4.99 -19.58 2.97
N GLN A 225 -5.23 -18.26 2.87
CA GLN A 225 -6.21 -17.71 1.92
C GLN A 225 -5.71 -17.70 0.46
N ILE A 226 -4.38 -17.68 0.26
CA ILE A 226 -3.74 -17.66 -1.06
C ILE A 226 -2.79 -18.86 -1.20
N PRO A 227 -3.33 -20.09 -1.20
CA PRO A 227 -2.54 -21.33 -1.13
C PRO A 227 -1.68 -21.62 -2.36
N VAL A 228 -1.81 -20.79 -3.40
CA VAL A 228 -1.05 -20.92 -4.67
C VAL A 228 0.32 -20.28 -4.63
N ILE A 229 0.68 -19.59 -3.53
CA ILE A 229 2.03 -19.06 -3.33
C ILE A 229 2.93 -20.21 -2.88
N ASP A 230 3.93 -20.52 -3.69
CA ASP A 230 4.98 -21.49 -3.40
C ASP A 230 6.39 -20.87 -3.55
N GLU A 231 7.43 -21.66 -3.33
CA GLU A 231 8.84 -21.23 -3.39
C GLU A 231 9.33 -20.83 -4.78
N HIS A 232 8.56 -21.09 -5.83
CA HIS A 232 8.93 -20.76 -7.21
C HIS A 232 8.42 -19.37 -7.65
N GLU A 233 7.71 -18.68 -6.77
CA GLU A 233 7.18 -17.36 -7.12
C GLU A 233 8.28 -16.30 -7.16
N THR A 234 8.11 -15.37 -8.10
CA THR A 234 8.96 -14.17 -8.23
C THR A 234 8.09 -12.93 -8.00
N PHE A 235 8.40 -12.21 -6.95
CA PHE A 235 7.75 -10.93 -6.62
C PHE A 235 8.56 -9.77 -7.20
N LEU A 236 7.88 -8.77 -7.78
CA LEU A 236 8.49 -7.48 -8.11
C LEU A 236 8.03 -6.45 -7.09
N SER A 237 8.98 -6.01 -6.26
CA SER A 237 8.76 -5.05 -5.17
C SER A 237 9.01 -3.63 -5.67
N PHE A 238 8.01 -2.74 -5.53
CA PHE A 238 8.12 -1.33 -5.91
C PHE A 238 7.44 -0.38 -4.91
N LEU A 239 6.54 -0.89 -4.07
CA LEU A 239 5.99 -0.11 -2.97
C LEU A 239 7.03 -0.01 -1.84
N PRO A 240 7.05 1.06 -1.04
CA PRO A 240 8.07 1.22 -0.01
C PRO A 240 8.03 0.12 1.06
N LEU A 241 9.17 -0.52 1.35
CA LEU A 241 9.31 -1.49 2.46
C LEU A 241 9.12 -0.84 3.84
N SER A 242 9.21 0.48 3.93
CA SER A 242 8.81 1.25 5.11
C SER A 242 7.30 1.20 5.39
N HIS A 243 6.49 0.85 4.38
CA HIS A 243 5.05 0.68 4.53
C HIS A 243 4.71 -0.75 4.93
N VAL A 244 3.83 -0.92 5.93
CA VAL A 244 3.42 -2.24 6.46
C VAL A 244 2.89 -3.18 5.38
N PHE A 245 2.19 -2.67 4.35
CA PHE A 245 1.62 -3.47 3.28
C PHE A 245 2.70 -4.19 2.46
N GLU A 246 3.67 -3.47 1.89
CA GLU A 246 4.75 -4.08 1.12
C GLU A 246 5.62 -4.99 1.99
N ARG A 247 5.86 -4.57 3.23
CA ARG A 247 6.62 -5.34 4.19
C ARG A 247 5.98 -6.69 4.51
N THR A 248 4.66 -6.75 4.65
CA THR A 248 3.95 -8.00 4.93
C THR A 248 3.65 -8.77 3.65
N ALA A 249 2.99 -8.15 2.66
CA ALA A 249 2.45 -8.83 1.48
C ALA A 249 3.52 -9.24 0.44
N THR A 250 4.72 -8.63 0.51
CA THR A 250 5.86 -9.02 -0.34
C THR A 250 6.99 -9.61 0.50
N TYR A 251 7.61 -8.81 1.36
CA TYR A 251 8.85 -9.20 2.03
C TYR A 251 8.66 -10.36 3.01
N HIS A 252 7.74 -10.25 3.97
CA HIS A 252 7.56 -11.32 4.96
C HIS A 252 6.94 -12.58 4.35
N ILE A 253 6.05 -12.48 3.36
CA ILE A 253 5.56 -13.64 2.60
C ILE A 253 6.72 -14.35 1.91
N CYS A 254 7.62 -13.61 1.25
CA CYS A 254 8.76 -14.22 0.56
C CYS A 254 9.72 -14.90 1.50
N ILE A 255 10.06 -14.31 2.65
CA ILE A 255 10.93 -14.97 3.64
C ILE A 255 10.25 -16.14 4.35
N ALA A 256 8.93 -16.23 4.34
CA ALA A 256 8.19 -17.35 4.91
C ALA A 256 8.06 -18.54 3.95
N LYS A 257 8.02 -18.26 2.64
CA LYS A 257 7.80 -19.28 1.59
C LYS A 257 9.03 -19.61 0.76
N GLY A 258 10.09 -18.81 0.84
CA GLY A 258 11.27 -19.03 0.01
C GLY A 258 11.14 -18.43 -1.40
N CYS A 259 10.29 -17.42 -1.61
CA CYS A 259 10.11 -16.79 -2.91
C CYS A 259 11.26 -15.81 -3.24
N LYS A 260 11.44 -15.51 -4.53
CA LYS A 260 12.37 -14.49 -5.01
C LYS A 260 11.72 -13.09 -4.96
N ILE A 261 12.50 -12.09 -4.52
CA ILE A 261 12.13 -10.67 -4.60
C ILE A 261 13.07 -9.96 -5.59
N ALA A 262 12.51 -9.31 -6.61
CA ALA A 262 13.22 -8.36 -7.44
C ALA A 262 12.80 -6.93 -7.07
N PHE A 263 13.76 -6.03 -6.84
CA PHE A 263 13.47 -4.63 -6.53
C PHE A 263 13.41 -3.81 -7.81
N ALA A 264 12.28 -3.14 -8.04
CA ALA A 264 12.13 -2.23 -9.17
C ALA A 264 13.07 -1.02 -9.02
N GLN A 265 13.63 -0.55 -10.13
CA GLN A 265 14.55 0.59 -10.14
C GLN A 265 13.84 1.90 -9.77
N SER A 266 12.66 2.13 -10.31
CA SER A 266 11.79 3.27 -10.00
C SER A 266 10.38 3.01 -10.52
N LEU A 267 9.43 3.88 -10.15
CA LEU A 267 8.06 3.81 -10.64
C LEU A 267 7.96 4.07 -12.14
N GLU A 268 8.80 4.96 -12.70
CA GLU A 268 8.87 5.27 -14.13
C GLU A 268 9.36 4.08 -14.96
N LEU A 269 10.28 3.29 -14.39
CA LEU A 269 10.86 2.12 -15.04
C LEU A 269 10.09 0.82 -14.74
N LEU A 270 9.02 0.88 -13.96
CA LEU A 270 8.29 -0.29 -13.51
C LEU A 270 7.84 -1.20 -14.68
N ALA A 271 7.28 -0.61 -15.75
CA ALA A 271 6.85 -1.38 -16.93
C ALA A 271 8.02 -2.08 -17.65
N LYS A 272 9.20 -1.45 -17.68
CA LYS A 272 10.43 -2.05 -18.21
C LYS A 272 10.87 -3.21 -17.31
N ASN A 273 10.92 -2.99 -16.01
CA ASN A 273 11.32 -4.01 -15.04
C ASN A 273 10.35 -5.20 -15.00
N MET A 274 9.03 -4.98 -15.19
CA MET A 274 8.06 -6.08 -15.35
C MET A 274 8.40 -6.96 -16.57
N GLY A 275 8.80 -6.35 -17.68
CA GLY A 275 9.22 -7.06 -18.90
C GLY A 275 10.51 -7.87 -18.73
N GLU A 276 11.47 -7.36 -17.95
CA GLU A 276 12.77 -7.98 -17.70
C GLU A 276 12.69 -9.08 -16.65
N VAL A 277 12.09 -8.81 -15.50
CA VAL A 277 11.96 -9.74 -14.35
C VAL A 277 10.92 -10.81 -14.61
N LYS A 278 9.85 -10.48 -15.33
CA LYS A 278 8.69 -11.35 -15.58
C LYS A 278 8.12 -11.91 -14.28
N PRO A 279 7.64 -11.04 -13.37
CA PRO A 279 7.13 -11.47 -12.07
C PRO A 279 5.92 -12.38 -12.21
N THR A 280 5.71 -13.24 -11.21
CA THR A 280 4.52 -14.08 -11.09
C THR A 280 3.49 -13.48 -10.14
N VAL A 281 3.94 -12.65 -9.18
CA VAL A 281 3.13 -11.95 -8.19
C VAL A 281 3.62 -10.52 -8.03
N MET A 282 2.71 -9.58 -7.79
CA MET A 282 3.04 -8.20 -7.41
C MET A 282 2.06 -7.69 -6.36
N SER A 283 2.58 -7.02 -5.35
CA SER A 283 1.77 -6.11 -4.52
C SER A 283 1.64 -4.77 -5.23
N CYS A 284 0.45 -4.17 -5.24
CA CYS A 284 0.20 -2.91 -5.93
C CYS A 284 -0.87 -2.07 -5.23
N VAL A 285 -0.99 -0.82 -5.64
CA VAL A 285 -2.09 0.07 -5.26
C VAL A 285 -3.09 0.21 -6.42
N PRO A 286 -4.37 0.49 -6.17
CA PRO A 286 -5.42 0.63 -7.20
C PRO A 286 -5.02 1.54 -8.36
N ARG A 287 -4.35 2.65 -8.09
CA ARG A 287 -3.93 3.62 -9.12
C ARG A 287 -3.04 3.03 -10.22
N LEU A 288 -2.21 2.03 -9.90
CA LEU A 288 -1.44 1.33 -10.92
C LEU A 288 -2.36 0.51 -11.84
N LEU A 289 -3.33 -0.18 -11.25
CA LEU A 289 -4.31 -1.00 -11.98
C LEU A 289 -5.20 -0.13 -12.89
N GLU A 290 -5.67 1.00 -12.38
CA GLU A 290 -6.42 2.00 -13.15
C GLU A 290 -5.63 2.48 -14.36
N ARG A 291 -4.37 2.89 -14.18
CA ARG A 291 -3.50 3.32 -15.29
C ARG A 291 -3.29 2.24 -16.35
N ILE A 292 -3.12 0.98 -15.94
CA ILE A 292 -2.98 -0.14 -16.87
C ILE A 292 -4.29 -0.36 -17.62
N HIS A 293 -5.42 -0.36 -16.91
CA HIS A 293 -6.77 -0.48 -17.48
C HIS A 293 -7.03 0.61 -18.52
N ASP A 294 -6.87 1.88 -18.16
CA ASP A 294 -7.18 3.02 -19.02
C ASP A 294 -6.31 3.03 -20.27
N LYS A 295 -5.01 2.72 -20.12
CA LYS A 295 -4.10 2.59 -21.25
C LYS A 295 -4.48 1.43 -22.17
N ALA A 296 -4.92 0.29 -21.63
CA ALA A 296 -5.38 -0.84 -22.40
C ALA A 296 -6.69 -0.52 -23.15
N MET A 297 -7.65 0.10 -22.46
CA MET A 297 -8.93 0.55 -23.05
C MET A 297 -8.71 1.57 -24.16
N LYS A 298 -7.91 2.61 -23.90
CA LYS A 298 -7.58 3.63 -24.90
C LYS A 298 -6.93 3.01 -26.15
N ASN A 299 -5.90 2.20 -25.98
CA ASN A 299 -5.21 1.56 -27.11
C ASN A 299 -6.11 0.60 -27.89
N GLY A 300 -7.02 -0.09 -27.19
CA GLY A 300 -7.95 -1.04 -27.81
C GLY A 300 -9.07 -0.35 -28.58
N THR A 301 -9.62 0.76 -28.07
CA THR A 301 -10.75 1.47 -28.67
C THR A 301 -10.33 2.50 -29.73
N SER A 302 -9.19 3.19 -29.54
CA SER A 302 -8.69 4.20 -30.49
C SER A 302 -8.10 3.62 -31.79
N ALA A 303 -7.84 2.30 -31.84
CA ALA A 303 -7.32 1.65 -33.05
C ALA A 303 -8.27 1.68 -34.26
N GLY A 304 -9.56 1.97 -34.02
CA GLY A 304 -10.61 2.09 -35.04
C GLY A 304 -10.96 0.79 -35.77
N GLY A 305 -12.08 0.79 -36.48
CA GLY A 305 -12.46 -0.28 -37.43
C GLY A 305 -12.55 -1.69 -36.80
N LEU A 306 -11.97 -2.66 -37.50
CA LEU A 306 -12.03 -4.09 -37.09
C LEU A 306 -11.24 -4.39 -35.82
N LYS A 307 -10.13 -3.67 -35.57
CA LYS A 307 -9.28 -3.89 -34.39
C LYS A 307 -10.03 -3.58 -33.10
N SER A 308 -10.73 -2.44 -33.03
CA SER A 308 -11.55 -2.07 -31.87
C SER A 308 -12.70 -3.05 -31.64
N LYS A 309 -13.35 -3.51 -32.71
CA LYS A 309 -14.41 -4.53 -32.60
C LYS A 309 -13.87 -5.86 -32.03
N ILE A 310 -12.69 -6.31 -32.47
CA ILE A 310 -12.05 -7.52 -31.94
C ILE A 310 -11.68 -7.34 -30.48
N PHE A 311 -11.17 -6.17 -30.08
CA PHE A 311 -10.83 -5.87 -28.71
C PHE A 311 -12.05 -5.94 -27.78
N LEU A 312 -13.13 -5.24 -28.14
CA LEU A 312 -14.38 -5.24 -27.37
C LEU A 312 -15.03 -6.63 -27.32
N TRP A 313 -15.04 -7.35 -28.46
CA TRP A 313 -15.49 -8.73 -28.50
C TRP A 313 -14.69 -9.65 -27.55
N ALA A 314 -13.36 -9.50 -27.53
CA ALA A 314 -12.53 -10.29 -26.65
C ALA A 314 -12.84 -10.03 -25.17
N LEU A 315 -13.05 -8.76 -24.78
CA LEU A 315 -13.45 -8.42 -23.41
C LEU A 315 -14.79 -9.04 -23.01
N GLU A 316 -15.78 -9.04 -23.91
CA GLU A 316 -17.10 -9.66 -23.66
C GLU A 316 -16.98 -11.19 -23.53
N VAL A 317 -16.18 -11.83 -24.38
CA VAL A 317 -15.86 -13.27 -24.27
C VAL A 317 -15.20 -13.57 -22.93
N GLY A 318 -14.19 -12.78 -22.53
CA GLY A 318 -13.50 -12.94 -21.25
C GLY A 318 -14.45 -12.79 -20.06
N LYS A 319 -15.33 -11.81 -20.09
CA LYS A 319 -16.38 -11.61 -19.08
C LYS A 319 -17.28 -12.81 -18.96
N THR A 320 -17.87 -13.26 -20.08
CA THR A 320 -18.78 -14.42 -20.11
C THR A 320 -18.07 -15.69 -19.60
N TYR A 321 -16.80 -15.88 -20.01
CA TYR A 321 -16.01 -17.03 -19.60
C TYR A 321 -15.77 -17.04 -18.09
N ARG A 322 -15.37 -15.88 -17.51
CA ARG A 322 -15.20 -15.69 -16.09
C ARG A 322 -16.48 -15.93 -15.30
N GLU A 323 -17.60 -15.32 -15.70
CA GLU A 323 -18.90 -15.49 -15.02
C GLU A 323 -19.38 -16.94 -14.98
N VAL A 324 -19.14 -17.72 -16.07
CA VAL A 324 -19.43 -19.15 -16.09
C VAL A 324 -18.56 -19.90 -15.08
N GLN A 325 -17.27 -19.58 -15.00
CA GLN A 325 -16.35 -20.20 -14.02
C GLN A 325 -16.73 -19.86 -12.58
N GLU A 326 -17.04 -18.59 -12.31
CA GLU A 326 -17.47 -18.10 -10.98
C GLU A 326 -18.79 -18.75 -10.52
N SER A 327 -19.67 -19.10 -11.47
CA SER A 327 -20.89 -19.87 -11.16
C SER A 327 -20.67 -21.37 -10.87
N GLY A 328 -19.39 -21.82 -10.83
CA GLY A 328 -19.03 -23.22 -10.62
C GLY A 328 -19.27 -24.14 -11.81
N LYS A 329 -19.70 -23.58 -12.96
CA LYS A 329 -19.98 -24.35 -14.18
C LYS A 329 -18.74 -24.46 -15.07
N LYS A 330 -18.68 -25.51 -15.88
CA LYS A 330 -17.63 -25.65 -16.91
C LYS A 330 -18.08 -24.90 -18.16
N PRO A 331 -17.22 -24.02 -18.73
CA PRO A 331 -17.52 -23.35 -19.99
C PRO A 331 -17.74 -24.37 -21.13
N GLY A 332 -18.75 -24.11 -21.96
CA GLY A 332 -19.03 -24.94 -23.15
C GLY A 332 -17.92 -24.87 -24.19
N LEU A 333 -17.89 -25.83 -25.12
CA LEU A 333 -16.84 -25.95 -26.15
C LEU A 333 -16.68 -24.67 -26.98
N VAL A 334 -17.80 -24.06 -27.41
CA VAL A 334 -17.79 -22.83 -28.22
C VAL A 334 -17.15 -21.67 -27.45
N LEU A 335 -17.58 -21.45 -26.21
CA LEU A 335 -17.02 -20.39 -25.36
C LEU A 335 -15.54 -20.62 -25.06
N SER A 336 -15.14 -21.87 -24.85
CA SER A 336 -13.73 -22.26 -24.64
C SER A 336 -12.87 -21.99 -25.89
N LEU A 337 -13.38 -22.21 -27.09
CA LEU A 337 -12.70 -21.87 -28.35
C LEU A 337 -12.61 -20.35 -28.54
N GLN A 338 -13.69 -19.63 -28.27
CA GLN A 338 -13.71 -18.16 -28.32
C GLN A 338 -12.69 -17.56 -27.34
N GLN A 339 -12.62 -18.09 -26.10
CA GLN A 339 -11.64 -17.64 -25.10
C GLN A 339 -10.19 -17.86 -25.57
N LYS A 340 -9.88 -19.03 -26.18
CA LYS A 340 -8.54 -19.27 -26.75
C LYS A 340 -8.21 -18.29 -27.88
N LEU A 341 -9.19 -17.91 -28.68
CA LEU A 341 -9.00 -16.93 -29.75
C LEU A 341 -8.82 -15.52 -29.18
N ALA A 342 -9.62 -15.13 -28.20
CA ALA A 342 -9.47 -13.86 -27.48
C ALA A 342 -8.09 -13.75 -26.79
N GLU A 343 -7.64 -14.82 -26.15
CA GLU A 343 -6.30 -14.92 -25.56
C GLU A 343 -5.22 -14.66 -26.62
N LYS A 344 -5.27 -15.34 -27.75
CA LYS A 344 -4.26 -15.21 -28.81
C LYS A 344 -4.26 -13.83 -29.48
N LEU A 345 -5.42 -13.23 -29.71
CA LEU A 345 -5.54 -11.98 -30.47
C LEU A 345 -5.35 -10.72 -29.61
N VAL A 346 -5.76 -10.77 -28.33
CA VAL A 346 -5.87 -9.60 -27.47
C VAL A 346 -5.15 -9.79 -26.13
N PHE A 347 -5.53 -10.81 -25.34
CA PHE A 347 -5.12 -10.87 -23.94
C PHE A 347 -3.62 -11.15 -23.77
N SER A 348 -3.01 -12.01 -24.60
CA SER A 348 -1.57 -12.26 -24.56
C SER A 348 -0.75 -10.98 -24.73
N LYS A 349 -1.18 -10.06 -25.62
CA LYS A 349 -0.49 -8.79 -25.85
C LYS A 349 -0.56 -7.84 -24.64
N ILE A 350 -1.65 -7.89 -23.88
CA ILE A 350 -1.78 -7.11 -22.64
C ILE A 350 -0.93 -7.75 -21.55
N LYS A 351 -0.98 -9.08 -21.41
CA LYS A 351 -0.19 -9.85 -20.44
C LYS A 351 1.32 -9.71 -20.69
N GLU A 352 1.77 -9.71 -21.94
CA GLU A 352 3.18 -9.48 -22.29
C GLU A 352 3.74 -8.17 -21.73
N LYS A 353 2.92 -7.11 -21.68
CA LYS A 353 3.31 -5.82 -21.07
C LYS A 353 3.51 -5.90 -19.55
N THR A 354 2.95 -6.90 -18.92
CA THR A 354 3.14 -7.20 -17.50
C THR A 354 4.14 -8.35 -17.26
N GLY A 355 4.97 -8.66 -18.26
CA GLY A 355 5.99 -9.71 -18.20
C GLY A 355 5.52 -11.11 -18.63
N GLY A 356 4.23 -11.29 -18.91
CA GLY A 356 3.65 -12.53 -19.49
C GLY A 356 3.50 -13.71 -18.51
N ARG A 357 4.02 -13.62 -17.29
CA ARG A 357 3.99 -14.70 -16.26
C ARG A 357 3.11 -14.37 -15.05
N LEU A 358 2.54 -13.18 -15.02
CA LEU A 358 1.79 -12.69 -13.86
C LEU A 358 0.55 -13.54 -13.61
N LYS A 359 0.48 -14.20 -12.48
CA LYS A 359 -0.62 -15.06 -12.04
C LYS A 359 -1.73 -14.22 -11.35
N PHE A 360 -1.34 -13.35 -10.46
CA PHE A 360 -2.23 -12.45 -9.73
C PHE A 360 -1.48 -11.22 -9.20
N MET A 361 -2.24 -10.20 -8.82
CA MET A 361 -1.73 -9.05 -8.06
C MET A 361 -2.48 -8.93 -6.74
N ILE A 362 -1.79 -8.47 -5.70
CA ILE A 362 -2.38 -8.16 -4.40
C ILE A 362 -2.57 -6.65 -4.35
N SER A 363 -3.82 -6.20 -4.27
CA SER A 363 -4.17 -4.77 -4.23
C SER A 363 -4.54 -4.34 -2.83
N GLY A 364 -3.95 -3.24 -2.36
CA GLY A 364 -4.23 -2.71 -1.03
C GLY A 364 -3.99 -1.21 -0.92
N GLY A 365 -4.26 -0.65 0.27
CA GLY A 365 -4.03 0.75 0.60
C GLY A 365 -5.12 1.73 0.17
N ALA A 366 -5.99 1.36 -0.78
CA ALA A 366 -7.18 2.11 -1.19
C ALA A 366 -8.22 1.15 -1.80
N ALA A 367 -9.46 1.60 -1.96
CA ALA A 367 -10.50 0.83 -2.64
C ALA A 367 -10.20 0.71 -4.14
N LEU A 368 -10.37 -0.48 -4.70
CA LEU A 368 -10.26 -0.73 -6.15
C LEU A 368 -11.61 -0.53 -6.81
N PRO A 369 -11.73 0.29 -7.88
CA PRO A 369 -12.95 0.35 -8.66
C PRO A 369 -13.34 -1.02 -9.22
N LYS A 370 -14.61 -1.41 -9.02
CA LYS A 370 -15.11 -2.73 -9.39
C LYS A 370 -14.85 -3.09 -10.86
N ASN A 371 -15.09 -2.14 -11.77
CA ASN A 371 -14.87 -2.32 -13.21
C ASN A 371 -13.39 -2.61 -13.55
N VAL A 372 -12.44 -2.05 -12.80
CA VAL A 372 -11.02 -2.31 -12.99
C VAL A 372 -10.68 -3.74 -12.56
N GLY A 373 -11.17 -4.18 -11.39
CA GLY A 373 -10.99 -5.57 -10.94
C GLY A 373 -11.60 -6.57 -11.93
N GLU A 374 -12.82 -6.33 -12.40
CA GLU A 374 -13.50 -7.14 -13.40
C GLU A 374 -12.73 -7.19 -14.73
N PHE A 375 -12.15 -6.08 -15.18
CA PHE A 375 -11.33 -6.04 -16.39
C PHE A 375 -10.15 -7.02 -16.31
N PHE A 376 -9.36 -6.98 -15.22
CA PHE A 376 -8.26 -7.92 -15.04
C PHE A 376 -8.74 -9.36 -14.94
N GLY A 377 -9.84 -9.61 -14.24
CA GLY A 377 -10.48 -10.92 -14.18
C GLY A 377 -10.89 -11.45 -15.57
N ASN A 378 -11.40 -10.60 -16.45
CA ASN A 378 -11.75 -10.94 -17.83
C ASN A 378 -10.51 -11.35 -18.66
N LEU A 379 -9.33 -10.77 -18.34
CA LEU A 379 -8.05 -11.16 -18.93
C LEU A 379 -7.48 -12.47 -18.31
N GLY A 380 -8.07 -12.99 -17.23
CA GLY A 380 -7.56 -14.12 -16.48
C GLY A 380 -6.39 -13.78 -15.53
N ILE A 381 -6.20 -12.49 -15.20
CA ILE A 381 -5.30 -12.01 -14.14
C ILE A 381 -6.15 -11.71 -12.92
N LYS A 382 -5.94 -12.43 -11.83
CA LYS A 382 -6.69 -12.21 -10.58
C LYS A 382 -6.15 -10.99 -9.83
N ILE A 383 -7.05 -10.16 -9.32
CA ILE A 383 -6.70 -9.10 -8.38
C ILE A 383 -7.26 -9.50 -7.02
N LEU A 384 -6.36 -9.73 -6.07
CA LEU A 384 -6.72 -10.09 -4.70
C LEU A 384 -6.68 -8.81 -3.86
N GLU A 385 -7.86 -8.29 -3.53
CA GLU A 385 -7.95 -7.11 -2.68
C GLU A 385 -7.71 -7.51 -1.23
N GLY A 386 -6.89 -6.73 -0.51
CA GLY A 386 -6.69 -6.84 0.92
C GLY A 386 -7.00 -5.52 1.63
N PHE A 387 -7.64 -5.61 2.78
CA PHE A 387 -7.95 -4.46 3.62
C PHE A 387 -7.30 -4.58 4.99
N GLY A 388 -6.80 -3.44 5.44
CA GLY A 388 -6.22 -3.26 6.75
C GLY A 388 -5.46 -1.97 6.90
N LEU A 389 -4.91 -1.76 8.07
CA LEU A 389 -4.19 -0.57 8.49
C LEU A 389 -2.80 -0.96 9.03
N THR A 390 -1.96 0.02 9.26
CA THR A 390 -0.70 -0.22 9.99
C THR A 390 -0.96 -0.83 11.35
N GLU A 391 -1.99 -0.37 12.02
CA GLU A 391 -2.47 -0.82 13.33
C GLU A 391 -3.01 -2.27 13.33
N THR A 392 -3.17 -2.89 12.15
CA THR A 392 -3.66 -4.27 12.01
C THR A 392 -2.71 -5.22 11.25
N SER A 393 -1.46 -4.88 11.05
CA SER A 393 -0.29 -5.71 10.67
C SER A 393 -0.19 -6.30 9.24
N PRO A 394 -0.79 -5.84 8.14
CA PRO A 394 -1.90 -4.93 8.07
C PRO A 394 -3.27 -5.61 7.92
N VAL A 395 -3.34 -6.89 7.48
CA VAL A 395 -4.52 -7.51 6.85
C VAL A 395 -5.56 -7.93 7.88
N MET A 396 -6.80 -7.52 7.67
CA MET A 396 -8.00 -7.98 8.39
C MET A 396 -8.94 -8.80 7.50
N ALA A 397 -8.97 -8.49 6.22
CA ALA A 397 -9.75 -9.21 5.23
C ALA A 397 -8.95 -9.29 3.93
N VAL A 398 -9.11 -10.38 3.18
CA VAL A 398 -8.46 -10.57 1.88
C VAL A 398 -9.36 -11.40 0.96
N THR A 399 -9.35 -11.07 -0.32
CA THR A 399 -10.03 -11.84 -1.36
C THR A 399 -9.41 -13.23 -1.48
N GLU A 400 -10.21 -14.27 -1.34
CA GLU A 400 -9.78 -15.66 -1.52
C GLU A 400 -9.37 -15.91 -2.99
N TYR A 401 -8.28 -16.63 -3.21
CA TYR A 401 -7.77 -16.90 -4.56
C TYR A 401 -8.81 -17.56 -5.48
N HIS A 402 -9.65 -18.42 -4.94
CA HIS A 402 -10.63 -19.19 -5.70
C HIS A 402 -12.01 -18.53 -5.80
N ARG A 403 -12.26 -17.48 -5.02
CA ARG A 403 -13.56 -16.82 -4.94
C ARG A 403 -13.40 -15.31 -4.85
N GLN A 404 -13.73 -14.61 -5.92
CA GLN A 404 -13.64 -13.17 -5.99
C GLN A 404 -15.05 -12.54 -5.99
N VAL A 405 -15.27 -11.56 -5.13
CA VAL A 405 -16.49 -10.73 -5.11
C VAL A 405 -16.04 -9.28 -5.31
N TYR A 406 -16.05 -8.84 -6.55
CA TYR A 406 -15.55 -7.50 -6.93
C TYR A 406 -16.31 -6.38 -6.22
N GLY A 407 -15.56 -5.37 -5.77
CA GLY A 407 -16.08 -4.26 -4.97
C GLY A 407 -16.18 -4.59 -3.48
N THR A 408 -15.57 -5.71 -3.04
CA THR A 408 -15.36 -6.05 -1.64
C THR A 408 -13.87 -6.31 -1.39
N VAL A 409 -13.45 -6.22 -0.14
CA VAL A 409 -12.06 -6.51 0.27
C VAL A 409 -11.88 -7.95 0.74
N GLY A 410 -12.87 -8.80 0.46
CA GLY A 410 -12.81 -10.23 0.72
C GLY A 410 -13.29 -10.66 2.10
N ARG A 411 -12.89 -11.87 2.46
CA ARG A 411 -13.29 -12.56 3.69
C ARG A 411 -12.39 -12.17 4.85
N VAL A 412 -12.96 -12.13 6.04
CA VAL A 412 -12.23 -11.98 7.30
C VAL A 412 -11.18 -13.09 7.42
N ILE A 413 -9.95 -12.73 7.78
CA ILE A 413 -8.85 -13.73 7.94
C ILE A 413 -9.08 -14.58 9.21
N PRO A 414 -8.53 -15.82 9.25
CA PRO A 414 -8.63 -16.69 10.44
C PRO A 414 -8.06 -16.05 11.71
N GLY A 415 -8.65 -16.38 12.86
CA GLY A 415 -8.15 -16.02 14.19
C GLY A 415 -8.41 -14.58 14.64
N ILE A 416 -9.27 -13.84 13.92
CA ILE A 416 -9.74 -12.52 14.32
C ILE A 416 -11.27 -12.43 14.24
N GLU A 417 -11.81 -11.42 14.88
CA GLU A 417 -13.20 -11.01 14.77
C GLU A 417 -13.27 -9.62 14.15
N VAL A 418 -14.15 -9.42 13.16
CA VAL A 418 -14.46 -8.12 12.58
C VAL A 418 -15.92 -7.80 12.88
N GLY A 419 -16.15 -6.64 13.50
CA GLY A 419 -17.46 -6.12 13.83
C GLY A 419 -17.83 -4.94 12.94
N ILE A 420 -19.12 -4.80 12.68
CA ILE A 420 -19.73 -3.57 12.17
C ILE A 420 -20.50 -2.95 13.33
N GLN A 421 -20.13 -1.76 13.74
CA GLN A 421 -20.68 -1.07 14.89
C GLN A 421 -21.39 0.20 14.44
N ASP A 422 -22.61 0.40 14.91
CA ASP A 422 -23.32 1.67 14.63
C ASP A 422 -22.54 2.86 15.17
N VAL A 423 -22.36 3.89 14.32
CA VAL A 423 -21.46 5.02 14.61
C VAL A 423 -21.96 5.84 15.81
N GLU A 424 -23.27 5.96 16.01
CA GLU A 424 -23.86 6.78 17.05
C GLU A 424 -24.08 6.00 18.35
N SER A 425 -24.80 4.89 18.28
CA SER A 425 -25.16 4.08 19.46
C SER A 425 -24.04 3.17 19.95
N LYS A 426 -23.01 2.96 19.16
CA LYS A 426 -21.88 2.03 19.41
C LYS A 426 -22.33 0.56 19.62
N GLN A 427 -23.55 0.21 19.21
CA GLN A 427 -24.03 -1.17 19.26
C GLN A 427 -23.54 -1.94 18.03
N PHE A 428 -23.26 -3.22 18.21
CA PHE A 428 -22.90 -4.09 17.10
C PHE A 428 -24.10 -4.36 16.20
N ILE A 429 -23.97 -4.02 14.92
CA ILE A 429 -24.89 -4.43 13.85
C ILE A 429 -24.61 -5.87 13.46
N ALA A 430 -23.31 -6.22 13.36
CA ALA A 430 -22.85 -7.55 13.00
C ALA A 430 -21.45 -7.83 13.54
N ILE A 431 -21.15 -9.12 13.76
CA ILE A 431 -19.78 -9.61 14.02
C ILE A 431 -19.57 -10.83 13.14
N GLN A 432 -18.43 -10.89 12.45
CA GLN A 432 -18.01 -12.06 11.67
C GLN A 432 -16.60 -12.50 12.03
N THR A 433 -16.42 -13.81 11.97
CA THR A 433 -15.10 -14.48 11.97
C THR A 433 -14.92 -15.21 10.64
N HIS A 434 -13.73 -15.73 10.41
CA HIS A 434 -13.49 -16.60 9.26
C HIS A 434 -14.46 -17.80 9.26
N ASP A 435 -14.68 -18.45 10.39
CA ASP A 435 -15.47 -19.68 10.49
C ASP A 435 -16.99 -19.43 10.44
N SER A 436 -17.44 -18.22 10.75
CA SER A 436 -18.85 -17.83 10.66
C SER A 436 -19.28 -17.36 9.27
N PHE A 437 -18.41 -17.52 8.26
CA PHE A 437 -18.67 -17.07 6.90
C PHE A 437 -19.95 -17.65 6.31
N ASN A 438 -20.80 -16.78 5.75
CA ASN A 438 -22.04 -17.14 5.07
C ASN A 438 -22.25 -16.22 3.86
N GLU A 439 -22.30 -16.81 2.65
CA GLU A 439 -22.50 -16.07 1.38
C GLU A 439 -23.81 -15.29 1.32
N ALA A 440 -24.83 -15.72 2.05
CA ALA A 440 -26.10 -15.01 2.07
C ALA A 440 -26.13 -13.86 3.11
N PHE A 441 -25.04 -13.68 3.87
CA PHE A 441 -25.00 -12.70 4.93
C PHE A 441 -24.73 -11.29 4.41
N GLU A 442 -25.63 -10.38 4.75
CA GLU A 442 -25.52 -8.94 4.51
C GLU A 442 -25.97 -8.17 5.75
N CYS A 443 -25.39 -7.00 5.99
CA CYS A 443 -25.77 -6.12 7.10
C CYS A 443 -25.76 -4.65 6.68
N GLY A 444 -26.28 -3.78 7.56
CA GLY A 444 -26.18 -2.33 7.42
C GLY A 444 -24.72 -1.83 7.57
N GLU A 445 -24.52 -0.57 7.21
CA GLU A 445 -23.22 0.11 7.34
C GLU A 445 -22.97 0.58 8.77
N GLY A 446 -21.70 0.60 9.16
CA GLY A 446 -21.23 1.10 10.45
C GLY A 446 -19.72 1.16 10.50
N GLU A 447 -19.16 1.57 11.65
CA GLU A 447 -17.73 1.54 11.89
C GLU A 447 -17.22 0.10 11.86
N VAL A 448 -16.17 -0.14 11.08
CA VAL A 448 -15.44 -1.40 11.09
C VAL A 448 -14.54 -1.44 12.32
N VAL A 449 -14.75 -2.43 13.19
CA VAL A 449 -13.91 -2.67 14.36
C VAL A 449 -13.32 -4.08 14.30
N VAL A 450 -12.12 -4.27 14.86
CA VAL A 450 -11.43 -5.56 14.78
C VAL A 450 -10.80 -5.94 16.09
N ARG A 451 -10.80 -7.25 16.40
CA ARG A 451 -10.15 -7.83 17.57
C ARG A 451 -9.40 -9.10 17.18
N GLY A 452 -8.17 -9.28 17.68
CA GLY A 452 -7.38 -10.48 17.48
C GLY A 452 -5.89 -10.24 17.24
N HIS A 453 -5.22 -11.28 16.75
CA HIS A 453 -3.75 -11.32 16.62
C HIS A 453 -3.14 -10.24 15.68
N CYS A 454 -3.92 -9.68 14.77
CA CYS A 454 -3.44 -8.65 13.87
C CYS A 454 -3.32 -7.26 14.53
N VAL A 455 -4.00 -7.03 15.65
CA VAL A 455 -4.09 -5.71 16.30
C VAL A 455 -2.78 -5.36 16.99
N MET A 456 -2.32 -4.13 16.80
CA MET A 456 -1.12 -3.55 17.40
C MET A 456 -1.15 -3.59 18.95
N LYS A 457 0.02 -3.44 19.58
CA LYS A 457 0.08 -3.24 21.04
C LYS A 457 -0.40 -1.85 21.47
N GLY A 458 -0.46 -0.89 20.58
CA GLY A 458 -0.78 0.52 20.82
C GLY A 458 0.17 1.46 20.11
N TYR A 459 0.05 2.75 20.40
CA TYR A 459 0.96 3.78 19.92
C TYR A 459 2.10 4.01 20.90
N TRP A 460 3.34 4.06 20.41
CA TRP A 460 4.55 4.28 21.20
C TRP A 460 4.49 5.60 21.95
N ASN A 461 4.70 5.57 23.27
CA ASN A 461 4.63 6.74 24.17
C ASN A 461 3.32 7.53 24.12
N LYS A 462 2.19 6.92 23.66
CA LYS A 462 0.90 7.59 23.43
C LYS A 462 -0.25 6.78 24.05
N VAL A 463 -0.27 6.72 25.39
CA VAL A 463 -1.27 5.90 26.12
C VAL A 463 -2.70 6.42 25.91
N GLU A 464 -2.89 7.75 25.93
CA GLU A 464 -4.21 8.35 25.76
C GLU A 464 -4.75 8.14 24.35
N GLU A 465 -3.91 8.37 23.33
CA GLU A 465 -4.30 8.12 21.93
C GLU A 465 -4.55 6.65 21.65
N THR A 466 -3.83 5.74 22.33
CA THR A 466 -4.09 4.31 22.26
C THR A 466 -5.47 3.98 22.82
N ALA A 467 -5.83 4.53 23.99
CA ALA A 467 -7.12 4.29 24.63
C ALA A 467 -8.32 4.86 23.83
N GLN A 468 -8.08 5.83 22.92
CA GLN A 468 -9.11 6.36 22.02
C GLN A 468 -9.48 5.39 20.89
N VAL A 469 -8.60 4.47 20.51
CA VAL A 469 -8.79 3.59 19.36
C VAL A 469 -8.80 2.11 19.73
N LEU A 470 -8.31 1.75 20.92
CA LEU A 470 -8.29 0.38 21.44
C LEU A 470 -9.07 0.34 22.76
N ASP A 471 -10.22 -0.28 22.74
CA ASP A 471 -11.11 -0.35 23.90
C ASP A 471 -10.69 -1.46 24.91
N LYS A 472 -11.41 -1.52 26.04
CA LYS A 472 -11.14 -2.47 27.14
C LYS A 472 -11.39 -3.93 26.76
N ASP A 473 -12.25 -4.18 25.78
CA ASP A 473 -12.62 -5.50 25.30
C ASP A 473 -11.69 -5.97 24.17
N GLY A 474 -10.68 -5.17 23.83
CA GLY A 474 -9.66 -5.44 22.82
C GLY A 474 -10.10 -5.12 21.39
N TRP A 475 -11.21 -4.40 21.20
CA TRP A 475 -11.62 -3.94 19.89
C TRP A 475 -10.81 -2.68 19.47
N PHE A 476 -10.24 -2.77 18.30
CA PHE A 476 -9.59 -1.64 17.63
C PHE A 476 -10.60 -0.95 16.71
N HIS A 477 -10.81 0.34 16.93
CA HIS A 477 -11.66 1.22 16.15
C HIS A 477 -10.90 1.75 14.95
N THR A 478 -11.24 1.28 13.75
CA THR A 478 -10.48 1.60 12.55
C THR A 478 -10.73 3.03 12.04
N GLY A 479 -11.89 3.58 12.35
CA GLY A 479 -12.39 4.83 11.77
C GLY A 479 -12.80 4.68 10.29
N ASP A 480 -12.77 3.47 9.74
CA ASP A 480 -13.30 3.16 8.41
C ASP A 480 -14.76 2.68 8.55
N VAL A 481 -15.59 3.02 7.57
CA VAL A 481 -17.00 2.61 7.51
C VAL A 481 -17.13 1.48 6.50
N GLY A 482 -17.93 0.48 6.85
CA GLY A 482 -18.14 -0.66 5.97
C GLY A 482 -19.37 -1.49 6.37
N ARG A 483 -19.55 -2.58 5.65
CA ARG A 483 -20.61 -3.56 5.87
C ARG A 483 -20.16 -4.94 5.41
N PHE A 484 -20.91 -5.95 5.75
CA PHE A 484 -20.82 -7.26 5.10
C PHE A 484 -21.76 -7.31 3.90
N PHE A 485 -21.23 -7.77 2.77
CA PHE A 485 -21.96 -8.00 1.52
C PHE A 485 -21.57 -9.37 0.96
N LYS A 486 -22.55 -10.26 0.82
CA LYS A 486 -22.30 -11.67 0.42
C LYS A 486 -21.24 -12.34 1.29
N GLY A 487 -21.28 -12.08 2.60
CA GLY A 487 -20.33 -12.59 3.56
C GLY A 487 -18.94 -11.97 3.53
N ASN A 488 -18.63 -11.10 2.58
CA ASN A 488 -17.35 -10.41 2.48
C ASN A 488 -17.42 -9.02 3.09
N LEU A 489 -16.30 -8.53 3.60
CA LEU A 489 -16.18 -7.15 4.06
C LEU A 489 -16.15 -6.21 2.86
N GLN A 490 -16.97 -5.18 2.89
CA GLN A 490 -17.00 -4.09 1.93
C GLN A 490 -16.76 -2.78 2.68
N ILE A 491 -15.69 -2.07 2.31
CA ILE A 491 -15.38 -0.75 2.85
C ILE A 491 -16.08 0.28 1.99
N THR A 492 -16.81 1.17 2.62
CA THR A 492 -17.58 2.20 1.91
C THR A 492 -16.95 3.58 2.05
N ASP A 493 -16.46 3.98 3.25
CA ASP A 493 -15.76 5.26 3.43
C ASP A 493 -14.94 5.29 4.74
N ARG A 494 -14.61 6.49 5.20
CA ARG A 494 -14.05 6.81 6.51
C ARG A 494 -14.96 7.72 7.32
N ILE A 495 -15.09 7.48 8.61
CA ILE A 495 -15.87 8.33 9.52
C ILE A 495 -15.44 9.81 9.42
N LYS A 496 -14.13 10.08 9.31
CA LYS A 496 -13.57 11.43 9.22
C LYS A 496 -13.83 12.14 7.89
N ASN A 497 -14.16 11.40 6.85
CA ASN A 497 -14.50 11.95 5.54
C ASN A 497 -16.00 12.15 5.37
N MET A 498 -16.80 11.50 6.21
CA MET A 498 -18.24 11.58 6.16
C MET A 498 -18.70 13.04 6.25
N LEU A 499 -19.51 13.47 5.31
CA LEU A 499 -20.15 14.76 5.29
C LEU A 499 -21.55 14.59 5.89
N VAL A 500 -21.90 15.46 6.83
CA VAL A 500 -23.26 15.50 7.37
C VAL A 500 -23.92 16.75 6.83
N ASN A 501 -24.87 16.60 5.90
CA ASN A 501 -25.54 17.75 5.32
C ASN A 501 -26.43 18.49 6.34
N ALA A 502 -26.95 19.66 5.96
CA ALA A 502 -27.80 20.48 6.84
C ALA A 502 -29.09 19.76 7.31
N TYR A 503 -29.49 18.69 6.63
CA TYR A 503 -30.67 17.86 6.97
C TYR A 503 -30.32 16.64 7.82
N GLY A 504 -29.08 16.51 8.31
CA GLY A 504 -28.62 15.39 9.14
C GLY A 504 -28.40 14.08 8.35
N LYS A 505 -28.27 14.13 7.02
CA LYS A 505 -27.98 12.95 6.21
C LYS A 505 -26.48 12.71 6.11
N ASN A 506 -26.05 11.52 6.43
CA ASN A 506 -24.67 11.08 6.24
C ASN A 506 -24.40 10.83 4.76
N ILE A 507 -23.38 11.45 4.23
CA ILE A 507 -22.91 11.29 2.84
C ILE A 507 -21.47 10.81 2.89
N TYR A 508 -21.22 9.71 2.22
CA TYR A 508 -19.89 9.11 2.13
C TYR A 508 -19.24 9.57 0.81
N PRO A 509 -18.21 10.43 0.85
CA PRO A 509 -17.64 11.02 -0.35
C PRO A 509 -17.08 9.98 -1.33
N THR A 510 -16.37 8.99 -0.84
CA THR A 510 -15.65 8.03 -1.70
C THR A 510 -16.55 7.30 -2.70
N PRO A 511 -17.70 6.70 -2.34
CA PRO A 511 -18.62 6.09 -3.31
C PRO A 511 -19.13 7.08 -4.35
N VAL A 512 -19.43 8.29 -3.93
CA VAL A 512 -19.95 9.36 -4.81
C VAL A 512 -18.86 9.84 -5.76
N GLU A 513 -17.67 10.13 -5.26
CA GLU A 513 -16.49 10.50 -6.05
C GLU A 513 -16.15 9.43 -7.08
N ASN A 514 -16.17 8.15 -6.69
CA ASN A 514 -15.94 7.01 -7.59
C ASN A 514 -17.01 6.88 -8.70
N THR A 515 -18.24 7.31 -8.44
CA THR A 515 -19.28 7.32 -9.46
C THR A 515 -18.95 8.33 -10.55
N TYR A 516 -18.51 9.53 -10.20
CA TYR A 516 -18.12 10.55 -11.17
C TYR A 516 -16.78 10.26 -11.87
N LEU A 517 -15.87 9.56 -11.20
CA LEU A 517 -14.61 9.09 -11.80
C LEU A 517 -14.80 8.00 -12.89
N LYS A 518 -16.02 7.48 -13.10
CA LYS A 518 -16.33 6.64 -14.28
C LYS A 518 -16.26 7.42 -15.60
N SER A 519 -16.37 8.76 -15.55
CA SER A 519 -16.20 9.60 -16.73
C SER A 519 -14.74 9.66 -17.17
N PRO A 520 -14.41 9.37 -18.44
CA PRO A 520 -13.05 9.54 -18.97
C PRO A 520 -12.65 11.02 -19.06
N LYS A 521 -13.57 11.95 -18.88
CA LYS A 521 -13.32 13.39 -18.88
C LYS A 521 -12.79 13.90 -17.55
N ILE A 522 -12.89 13.11 -16.45
CA ILE A 522 -12.58 13.53 -15.07
C ILE A 522 -11.42 12.70 -14.52
N GLU A 523 -10.39 13.38 -14.03
CA GLU A 523 -9.20 12.74 -13.42
C GLU A 523 -9.27 12.70 -11.89
N GLN A 524 -9.80 13.77 -11.26
CA GLN A 524 -9.95 13.83 -9.81
C GLN A 524 -11.27 14.52 -9.43
N VAL A 525 -11.88 14.04 -8.35
CA VAL A 525 -13.11 14.59 -7.77
C VAL A 525 -12.84 14.88 -6.29
N PHE A 526 -13.29 16.03 -5.83
CA PHE A 526 -13.26 16.40 -4.41
C PHE A 526 -14.62 16.94 -4.02
N LEU A 527 -15.39 16.16 -3.27
CA LEU A 527 -16.74 16.53 -2.81
C LEU A 527 -16.68 17.46 -1.59
N ILE A 528 -17.60 18.42 -1.55
CA ILE A 528 -17.81 19.37 -0.46
C ILE A 528 -19.29 19.39 -0.13
N GLY A 529 -19.65 19.45 1.17
CA GLY A 529 -21.07 19.43 1.55
C GLY A 529 -21.32 19.31 3.06
N ASP A 530 -20.26 19.34 3.90
CA ASP A 530 -20.46 19.27 5.35
C ASP A 530 -21.24 20.49 5.86
N LYS A 531 -22.37 20.23 6.56
CA LYS A 531 -23.31 21.25 7.06
C LYS A 531 -23.96 22.11 5.97
N GLN A 532 -23.88 21.70 4.70
CA GLN A 532 -24.48 22.40 3.57
C GLN A 532 -25.78 21.74 3.13
N GLU A 533 -26.65 22.48 2.44
CA GLU A 533 -27.94 21.97 1.97
C GLU A 533 -27.79 20.99 0.81
N TYR A 534 -26.72 21.12 0.04
CA TYR A 534 -26.41 20.26 -1.12
C TYR A 534 -24.92 20.06 -1.29
N ILE A 535 -24.59 19.08 -2.15
CA ILE A 535 -23.19 18.72 -2.47
C ILE A 535 -22.68 19.56 -3.62
N THR A 536 -21.47 20.07 -3.45
CA THR A 536 -20.69 20.72 -4.50
C THR A 536 -19.37 19.95 -4.70
N ALA A 537 -18.62 20.27 -5.77
CA ALA A 537 -17.34 19.62 -6.03
C ALA A 537 -16.29 20.54 -6.66
N ILE A 538 -15.02 20.24 -6.38
CA ILE A 538 -13.90 20.66 -7.22
C ILE A 538 -13.51 19.44 -8.07
N LEU A 539 -13.60 19.60 -9.39
CA LEU A 539 -13.30 18.56 -10.38
C LEU A 539 -11.99 18.90 -11.09
N VAL A 540 -11.14 17.94 -11.30
CA VAL A 540 -9.97 18.07 -12.18
C VAL A 540 -10.27 17.31 -13.46
N PRO A 541 -10.36 17.98 -14.62
CA PRO A 541 -10.56 17.29 -15.88
C PRO A 541 -9.32 16.49 -16.29
N SER A 542 -9.51 15.39 -16.99
CA SER A 542 -8.44 14.64 -17.63
C SER A 542 -7.69 15.53 -18.62
N ARG A 543 -6.42 15.78 -18.36
CA ARG A 543 -5.59 16.62 -19.24
C ARG A 543 -5.60 16.12 -20.68
N GLU A 544 -5.43 14.81 -20.86
CA GLU A 544 -5.39 14.19 -22.18
C GLU A 544 -6.74 14.34 -22.91
N SER A 545 -7.86 14.05 -22.25
CA SER A 545 -9.20 14.18 -22.84
C SER A 545 -9.51 15.63 -23.18
N LEU A 546 -9.11 16.58 -22.33
CA LEU A 546 -9.32 18.00 -22.56
C LEU A 546 -8.46 18.51 -23.74
N GLN A 547 -7.20 18.09 -23.84
CA GLN A 547 -6.32 18.42 -24.97
C GLN A 547 -6.84 17.85 -26.29
N ASP A 548 -7.33 16.61 -26.27
CA ASP A 548 -7.85 15.94 -27.47
C ASP A 548 -9.14 16.60 -27.98
N GLU A 549 -10.05 16.99 -27.09
CA GLU A 549 -11.33 17.61 -27.44
C GLU A 549 -11.15 19.06 -27.93
N PHE A 550 -10.45 19.88 -27.15
CA PHE A 550 -10.37 21.32 -27.39
C PHE A 550 -9.08 21.76 -28.11
N LYS A 551 -8.22 20.80 -28.50
CA LYS A 551 -6.92 21.06 -29.20
C LYS A 551 -6.01 22.05 -28.44
N LEU A 552 -5.95 21.90 -27.12
CA LEU A 552 -5.20 22.78 -26.24
C LEU A 552 -3.68 22.52 -26.30
N SER A 553 -2.89 23.60 -26.22
CA SER A 553 -1.44 23.50 -26.01
C SER A 553 -1.08 23.34 -24.53
N ASP A 554 0.18 23.01 -24.25
CA ASP A 554 0.68 22.93 -22.88
C ASP A 554 0.64 24.29 -22.15
N ASP A 555 0.66 25.41 -22.87
CA ASP A 555 0.53 26.75 -22.30
C ASP A 555 -0.78 26.96 -21.56
N PHE A 556 -1.86 26.29 -21.98
CA PHE A 556 -3.11 26.34 -21.28
C PHE A 556 -2.97 25.84 -19.83
N PHE A 557 -2.20 24.78 -19.62
CA PHE A 557 -2.00 24.19 -18.28
C PHE A 557 -0.97 24.94 -17.44
N ASN A 558 -0.16 25.82 -18.05
CA ASN A 558 0.80 26.68 -17.38
C ASN A 558 0.23 28.06 -17.03
N ALA A 559 -1.02 28.31 -17.39
CA ALA A 559 -1.69 29.59 -17.09
C ALA A 559 -1.88 29.79 -15.57
N PRO A 560 -1.82 31.03 -15.06
CA PRO A 560 -1.82 31.31 -13.63
C PRO A 560 -3.17 31.07 -12.95
N GLU A 561 -4.26 31.06 -13.69
CA GLU A 561 -5.61 30.85 -13.13
C GLU A 561 -5.79 29.39 -12.67
N THR A 562 -6.19 29.23 -11.43
CA THR A 562 -6.42 27.91 -10.83
C THR A 562 -7.61 27.18 -11.44
N PHE A 563 -8.69 27.93 -11.75
CA PHE A 563 -9.93 27.36 -12.25
C PHE A 563 -10.18 27.70 -13.73
N ILE A 564 -10.78 26.76 -14.44
CA ILE A 564 -11.25 26.92 -15.82
C ILE A 564 -12.62 27.61 -15.79
N THR A 565 -12.76 28.70 -16.55
CA THR A 565 -14.00 29.50 -16.65
C THR A 565 -14.64 29.41 -18.04
N ASP A 566 -14.05 28.68 -18.98
CA ASP A 566 -14.61 28.51 -20.32
C ASP A 566 -15.90 27.66 -20.26
N GLU A 567 -17.03 28.24 -20.62
CA GLU A 567 -18.36 27.62 -20.57
C GLU A 567 -18.45 26.33 -21.40
N LYS A 568 -17.72 26.24 -22.53
CA LYS A 568 -17.74 25.04 -23.37
C LYS A 568 -17.07 23.86 -22.66
N MET A 569 -15.98 24.12 -21.97
CA MET A 569 -15.28 23.10 -21.19
C MET A 569 -16.08 22.67 -19.96
N ILE A 570 -16.72 23.64 -19.29
CA ILE A 570 -17.63 23.36 -18.17
C ILE A 570 -18.80 22.49 -18.63
N ASN A 571 -19.50 22.89 -19.69
CA ASN A 571 -20.64 22.15 -20.23
C ASN A 571 -20.25 20.73 -20.70
N TRP A 572 -19.07 20.59 -21.29
CA TRP A 572 -18.55 19.28 -21.72
C TRP A 572 -18.38 18.28 -20.57
N VAL A 573 -17.95 18.74 -19.38
CA VAL A 573 -17.88 17.92 -18.17
C VAL A 573 -19.28 17.74 -17.55
N ASP A 574 -20.11 18.79 -17.54
CA ASP A 574 -21.44 18.82 -16.93
C ASP A 574 -22.39 17.77 -17.54
N GLU A 575 -22.25 17.48 -18.83
CA GLU A 575 -23.02 16.40 -19.50
C GLU A 575 -22.81 15.05 -18.80
N ASP A 576 -21.55 14.70 -18.47
CA ASP A 576 -21.23 13.45 -17.80
C ASP A 576 -21.66 13.48 -16.32
N ILE A 577 -21.51 14.63 -15.64
CA ILE A 577 -22.00 14.80 -14.26
C ILE A 577 -23.49 14.56 -14.18
N LYS A 578 -24.28 15.17 -15.07
CA LYS A 578 -25.74 14.96 -15.13
C LYS A 578 -26.11 13.51 -15.41
N HIS A 579 -25.38 12.86 -16.32
CA HIS A 579 -25.63 11.46 -16.66
C HIS A 579 -25.36 10.54 -15.47
N LEU A 580 -24.19 10.65 -14.87
CA LEU A 580 -23.73 9.82 -13.75
C LEU A 580 -24.51 10.09 -12.45
N SER A 581 -24.99 11.31 -12.25
CA SER A 581 -25.87 11.66 -11.12
C SER A 581 -27.14 10.80 -11.03
N ASN A 582 -27.58 10.17 -12.13
CA ASN A 582 -28.74 9.28 -12.09
C ASN A 582 -28.48 7.98 -11.34
N GLU A 583 -27.24 7.61 -11.13
CA GLU A 583 -26.85 6.45 -10.34
C GLU A 583 -26.84 6.73 -8.82
N LEU A 584 -26.96 8.00 -8.42
CA LEU A 584 -26.84 8.47 -7.05
C LEU A 584 -28.18 8.91 -6.45
N ALA A 585 -28.31 8.81 -5.13
CA ALA A 585 -29.40 9.38 -4.39
C ALA A 585 -29.44 10.91 -4.56
N LYS A 586 -30.62 11.53 -4.47
CA LYS A 586 -30.77 12.97 -4.73
C LYS A 586 -29.88 13.86 -3.86
N PHE A 587 -29.66 13.47 -2.60
CA PHE A 587 -28.86 14.24 -1.65
C PHE A 587 -27.35 14.01 -1.83
N GLU A 588 -26.92 13.08 -2.67
CA GLU A 588 -25.51 12.77 -3.00
C GLU A 588 -25.08 13.42 -4.32
N ARG A 589 -26.00 14.01 -5.07
CA ARG A 589 -25.72 14.57 -6.41
C ARG A 589 -24.99 15.91 -6.29
N ILE A 590 -23.97 16.08 -7.12
CA ILE A 590 -23.30 17.38 -7.28
C ILE A 590 -24.29 18.37 -7.91
N LYS A 591 -24.54 19.47 -7.22
CA LYS A 591 -25.39 20.57 -7.71
C LYS A 591 -24.59 21.62 -8.47
N HIS A 592 -23.43 22.02 -7.91
CA HIS A 592 -22.51 22.96 -8.53
C HIS A 592 -21.08 22.42 -8.44
N PHE A 593 -20.24 22.76 -9.40
CA PHE A 593 -18.83 22.40 -9.38
C PHE A 593 -17.95 23.47 -10.00
N LYS A 594 -16.65 23.42 -9.67
CA LYS A 594 -15.61 24.19 -10.34
C LYS A 594 -14.57 23.27 -10.94
N LEU A 595 -14.09 23.58 -12.15
CA LEU A 595 -13.04 22.83 -12.81
C LEU A 595 -11.67 23.41 -12.43
N LYS A 596 -10.90 22.65 -11.65
CA LYS A 596 -9.50 22.97 -11.33
C LYS A 596 -8.61 22.55 -12.50
N ARG A 597 -7.79 23.46 -13.00
CA ARG A 597 -6.98 23.27 -14.22
C ARG A 597 -5.94 22.15 -14.09
N ASN A 598 -5.22 22.11 -12.97
CA ASN A 598 -4.16 21.13 -12.70
C ASN A 598 -4.55 20.18 -11.56
N PRO A 599 -4.01 18.96 -11.54
CA PRO A 599 -4.26 18.00 -10.47
C PRO A 599 -3.92 18.53 -9.05
N PHE A 600 -4.51 17.92 -8.03
CA PHE A 600 -4.03 18.04 -6.65
C PHE A 600 -2.68 17.34 -6.54
N THR A 601 -1.69 17.96 -5.86
CA THR A 601 -0.32 17.47 -5.79
C THR A 601 0.20 17.27 -4.36
N ILE A 602 1.28 16.48 -4.23
CA ILE A 602 1.97 16.29 -2.95
C ILE A 602 2.78 17.55 -2.60
N GLU A 603 3.38 18.16 -3.60
CA GLU A 603 4.20 19.38 -3.48
C GLU A 603 3.40 20.56 -2.92
N ASP A 604 2.14 20.68 -3.34
CA ASP A 604 1.20 21.66 -2.84
C ASP A 604 0.59 21.29 -1.48
N GLY A 605 0.93 20.14 -0.95
CA GLY A 605 0.41 19.63 0.31
C GLY A 605 -1.06 19.18 0.29
N GLU A 606 -1.67 19.10 -0.89
CA GLU A 606 -3.10 18.81 -1.10
C GLU A 606 -3.42 17.30 -0.97
N ILE A 607 -2.45 16.44 -1.30
CA ILE A 607 -2.57 14.99 -1.16
C ILE A 607 -1.40 14.42 -0.34
N THR A 608 -1.61 13.24 0.22
CA THR A 608 -0.56 12.49 0.92
C THR A 608 0.38 11.78 -0.07
N PRO A 609 1.57 11.29 0.37
CA PRO A 609 2.42 10.43 -0.46
C PRO A 609 1.71 9.16 -0.97
N THR A 610 0.63 8.74 -0.32
CA THR A 610 -0.24 7.64 -0.74
C THR A 610 -1.43 8.11 -1.59
N LEU A 611 -1.34 9.33 -2.15
CA LEU A 611 -2.32 9.97 -3.05
C LEU A 611 -3.72 10.19 -2.44
N LYS A 612 -3.85 10.25 -1.12
CA LYS A 612 -5.12 10.57 -0.43
C LYS A 612 -5.29 12.07 -0.24
N ALA A 613 -6.48 12.59 -0.56
CA ALA A 613 -6.81 14.01 -0.39
C ALA A 613 -6.73 14.44 1.08
N LYS A 614 -6.04 15.55 1.34
CA LYS A 614 -6.01 16.23 2.64
C LYS A 614 -7.16 17.23 2.71
N ARG A 615 -8.37 16.74 3.01
CA ARG A 615 -9.63 17.52 2.93
C ARG A 615 -9.53 18.91 3.54
N LYS A 616 -9.06 19.02 4.78
CA LYS A 616 -8.92 20.33 5.46
C LYS A 616 -8.01 21.30 4.72
N VAL A 617 -6.93 20.81 4.11
CA VAL A 617 -5.99 21.67 3.35
C VAL A 617 -6.65 22.17 2.07
N ILE A 618 -7.35 21.30 1.34
CA ILE A 618 -8.06 21.65 0.11
C ILE A 618 -9.18 22.63 0.41
N GLU A 619 -10.00 22.37 1.43
CA GLU A 619 -11.09 23.25 1.86
C GLU A 619 -10.60 24.64 2.26
N GLN A 620 -9.50 24.73 2.99
CA GLN A 620 -8.90 26.02 3.37
C GLN A 620 -8.28 26.75 2.17
N LYS A 621 -7.54 26.02 1.32
CA LYS A 621 -6.85 26.60 0.15
C LYS A 621 -7.83 27.16 -0.89
N TYR A 622 -9.00 26.56 -1.03
CA TYR A 622 -10.01 26.93 -2.02
C TYR A 622 -11.31 27.47 -1.41
N ALA A 623 -11.24 28.03 -0.19
CA ALA A 623 -12.40 28.49 0.56
C ALA A 623 -13.30 29.46 -0.23
N ASP A 624 -12.70 30.45 -0.93
CA ASP A 624 -13.45 31.43 -1.74
C ASP A 624 -14.19 30.79 -2.90
N ALA A 625 -13.53 29.86 -3.61
CA ALA A 625 -14.14 29.12 -4.70
C ALA A 625 -15.28 28.22 -4.22
N ILE A 626 -15.12 27.62 -3.04
CA ILE A 626 -16.14 26.80 -2.39
C ILE A 626 -17.35 27.66 -1.99
N SER A 627 -17.12 28.77 -1.31
CA SER A 627 -18.19 29.68 -0.89
C SER A 627 -19.02 30.18 -2.07
N SER A 628 -18.37 30.51 -3.19
CA SER A 628 -19.10 30.99 -4.38
C SER A 628 -20.09 29.98 -4.95
N MET A 629 -19.84 28.67 -4.80
CA MET A 629 -20.75 27.61 -5.25
C MET A 629 -22.04 27.50 -4.42
N TYR A 630 -22.07 28.07 -3.24
CA TYR A 630 -23.26 28.10 -2.36
C TYR A 630 -24.03 29.42 -2.40
N THR A 631 -23.45 30.47 -3.01
CA THR A 631 -24.10 31.79 -3.16
C THR A 631 -24.76 32.00 -4.52
N GLU A 632 -24.49 31.14 -5.50
CA GLU A 632 -25.05 31.24 -6.86
C GLU A 632 -26.57 31.00 -6.94
N ASP A 633 -27.21 30.41 -5.93
CA ASP A 633 -28.67 30.19 -5.86
C ASP A 633 -29.44 31.35 -5.21
N GLU A 634 -28.79 32.37 -4.63
CA GLU A 634 -29.45 33.54 -4.04
C GLU A 634 -29.64 34.70 -5.00
N SER A 635 -29.20 34.55 -6.25
CA SER A 635 -29.35 35.54 -7.33
C SER A 635 -30.23 34.96 -8.45
#